data_dd15e4d30cadbbab3d731818f589ed56
#
_entry.id   dd15e4d30cadbbab3d731818f589ed56
#
_cell.length_a   1.000
_cell.length_b   1.000
_cell.length_c   1.000
_cell.angle_alpha   90.00
_cell.angle_beta   90.00
_cell.angle_gamma   90.00
#
_symmetry.space_group_name_H-M   'P 1'
#
loop_
_entity.id
_entity.type
_entity.pdbx_description
1 polymer ?
#
loop_
_entity_poly.entity_id
_entity_poly.type
_entity_poly.pdbx_seq_one_letter_code
_entity_poly.pdbx_strand_id
1 'polypeptide(L)'
;MRRFSRADRDSVRQWLGGWRGLGATAGCAALATWACFSPAPAADPATASQPLWTSAVVTRDTPTRSVPFDVDLGGATSVWLVVDDGGDGFGCDWADWVDPVFKGSGVEKALVDLDWKRASAEWGEVRKGKNAEGGELKVDGKAVARGIGTHANSVIEVAVPAGATRLVGRVGLDDGGANQGLGSVRFAIHTKAPVIRPKRAQAGGPVAPADGPAMLVVPEELEATLFAAEPLLSSPSDIDVDASGRVWVCEVTNYRGRKDTRPDGDRILVLEDTDGDGVADASKVFYQGRDVDSALGICVIGDGPGRKVIVSCAPDVFVFHDDDGDLVADRKESLFTKTGDPQHDHSVHAFSVGPDGRWYFNFGNTGHAVHDSQGKPIVDRMGNVVNDGGQPYRQGMVFRCNPDGTDFEVLGHNFRNNYEVAVDSYGTLWQSDNDDDGNQGVRINFVMEGGNYGYVDEHTGQGWQVPRTNLEAEVPKRHWHLNDPGVVPNLLQTGAGSPTGICVYEGSLLPERFRGSLIHCDAGPNVVRAYHVKADGAGYAAAAENVADGAADRWFRPSDVCVAPDGSLLVADWYDPGVGGHGMGDVEKGRIYRIAPQGSAWSVPKHDFSTVTGAIAALASPNLSTRATALERLAKEPEAAATALAAALGRPADSRHAARLAWALGGLPGKAAATVKRLLDAPDANHRIVALRLARMADIDPLGAMEKLAVDPDAAVRREVAVALRGVAGVRADAVWAKLAEAHVAGDRWDTEALGIAAQGPGNTSLWDGRLAAWLAITGDGWKTPAGREVVWRSRGGLSPKLICDLLADPQVGTSESLALIRSLDFQDKAAASVAIRDLVTNIDAPDEKLQVILPELVMRIDPAGGTEGKLAERIAAAAAAVPGTQSFVDIVQRFRLQSRAADLVDLAAADGTTDAVAVSAIA
;
A
#
# COMPACT_ATOMS: atom_id res chain seq x y z
N MET A 1 -40.30 19.36 4.60
CA MET A 1 -39.82 19.89 3.30
C MET A 1 -40.12 21.39 3.24
N ARG A 2 -39.18 22.26 3.59
CA ARG A 2 -39.23 23.69 3.26
C ARG A 2 -38.07 23.96 2.30
N ARG A 3 -38.43 24.44 1.10
CA ARG A 3 -37.42 24.86 0.10
C ARG A 3 -36.83 26.18 0.57
N PHE A 4 -35.50 26.22 0.74
CA PHE A 4 -34.75 27.46 0.95
C PHE A 4 -34.87 28.34 -0.30
N SER A 5 -35.13 29.61 -0.11
CA SER A 5 -35.25 30.59 -1.18
C SER A 5 -33.89 31.02 -1.74
N ARG A 6 -33.90 31.63 -2.93
CA ARG A 6 -32.71 32.14 -3.61
C ARG A 6 -31.97 33.22 -2.79
N ALA A 7 -32.66 33.91 -1.89
CA ALA A 7 -32.09 34.93 -1.01
C ALA A 7 -31.18 34.36 0.10
N ASP A 8 -31.44 33.10 0.52
CA ASP A 8 -30.63 32.45 1.58
C ASP A 8 -29.30 32.00 1.04
N ARG A 9 -29.15 31.79 -0.27
CA ARG A 9 -27.88 31.39 -0.93
C ARG A 9 -26.96 32.59 -1.19
N ASP A 10 -27.49 33.76 -1.33
CA ASP A 10 -26.67 34.96 -1.56
C ASP A 10 -26.11 35.54 -0.27
N SER A 11 -26.76 35.34 0.88
CA SER A 11 -26.21 35.73 2.19
C SER A 11 -25.03 34.85 2.62
N VAL A 12 -25.03 33.56 2.30
CA VAL A 12 -23.89 32.64 2.56
C VAL A 12 -22.70 32.97 1.67
N ARG A 13 -22.95 33.37 0.42
CA ARG A 13 -21.88 33.84 -0.48
C ARG A 13 -21.27 35.18 -0.06
N GLN A 14 -22.04 36.07 0.51
CA GLN A 14 -21.52 37.33 1.06
C GLN A 14 -20.71 37.14 2.34
N TRP A 15 -21.04 36.12 3.16
CA TRP A 15 -20.28 35.82 4.38
C TRP A 15 -18.96 35.15 4.06
N LEU A 16 -18.89 34.29 3.02
CA LEU A 16 -17.65 33.68 2.52
C LEU A 16 -16.79 34.63 1.67
N GLY A 17 -17.37 35.74 1.16
CA GLY A 17 -16.65 36.78 0.39
C GLY A 17 -15.96 37.84 1.23
N GLY A 18 -16.28 37.95 2.52
CA GLY A 18 -15.74 38.99 3.42
C GLY A 18 -14.33 38.74 3.97
N TRP A 19 -13.77 37.57 3.75
CA TRP A 19 -12.44 37.18 4.28
C TRP A 19 -11.34 37.17 3.21
N ARG A 20 -11.56 37.78 2.05
CA ARG A 20 -10.55 37.94 1.00
C ARG A 20 -9.92 39.34 0.98
N GLY A 21 -9.48 39.82 2.13
CA GLY A 21 -8.88 41.13 2.13
C GLY A 21 -8.18 41.53 3.42
N LEU A 22 -7.24 40.76 3.90
CA LEU A 22 -6.16 41.24 4.80
C LEU A 22 -5.18 40.07 5.00
N GLY A 23 -4.01 40.19 4.41
CA GLY A 23 -2.89 39.28 4.70
C GLY A 23 -2.19 38.67 3.48
N ALA A 24 -1.94 39.50 2.45
CA ALA A 24 -0.92 39.15 1.48
C ALA A 24 0.41 39.70 1.98
N THR A 25 1.12 38.96 2.81
CA THR A 25 2.57 39.12 2.97
C THR A 25 3.18 37.73 3.10
N ALA A 26 3.90 37.37 2.06
CA ALA A 26 5.01 36.43 2.02
C ALA A 26 4.77 35.05 2.65
N GLY A 27 4.02 34.21 1.95
CA GLY A 27 4.26 32.79 1.97
C GLY A 27 4.73 32.39 0.58
N CYS A 28 6.01 32.36 0.33
CA CYS A 28 6.57 31.54 -0.73
C CYS A 28 6.14 30.12 -0.41
N ALA A 29 5.14 29.62 -1.14
CA ALA A 29 4.97 28.19 -1.28
C ALA A 29 6.22 27.69 -2.03
N ALA A 30 7.26 27.36 -1.30
CA ALA A 30 8.25 26.43 -1.80
C ALA A 30 7.47 25.13 -2.01
N LEU A 31 7.18 24.81 -3.24
CA LEU A 31 6.87 23.45 -3.67
C LEU A 31 8.11 22.63 -3.32
N ALA A 32 8.14 22.12 -2.08
CA ALA A 32 9.09 21.12 -1.69
C ALA A 32 8.72 19.87 -2.52
N THR A 33 9.47 19.63 -3.59
CA THR A 33 9.50 18.35 -4.25
C THR A 33 10.04 17.35 -3.22
N TRP A 34 9.15 16.62 -2.60
CA TRP A 34 9.48 15.57 -1.64
C TRP A 34 10.10 14.42 -2.41
N ALA A 35 11.41 14.33 -2.39
CA ALA A 35 12.12 13.14 -2.81
C ALA A 35 12.04 12.13 -1.66
N CYS A 36 11.29 11.07 -1.88
CA CYS A 36 11.13 9.98 -0.95
C CYS A 36 12.37 9.09 -0.90
N PHE A 37 12.83 8.78 0.29
CA PHE A 37 13.96 7.88 0.54
C PHE A 37 13.49 6.53 1.05
N SER A 38 14.02 5.49 0.44
CA SER A 38 14.04 4.16 1.08
C SER A 38 15.26 4.06 2.00
N PRO A 39 15.19 3.40 3.14
CA PRO A 39 16.38 2.98 3.82
C PRO A 39 17.13 2.02 2.88
N ALA A 40 18.32 2.42 2.45
CA ALA A 40 19.19 1.55 1.69
C ALA A 40 19.61 0.36 2.56
N PRO A 41 19.84 -0.82 1.98
CA PRO A 41 20.39 -1.95 2.72
C PRO A 41 21.69 -1.55 3.42
N ALA A 42 21.88 -2.04 4.63
CA ALA A 42 23.08 -1.78 5.40
C ALA A 42 24.30 -2.22 4.57
N ALA A 43 25.21 -1.30 4.32
CA ALA A 43 26.51 -1.63 3.73
C ALA A 43 27.20 -2.67 4.61
N ASP A 44 27.93 -3.58 3.96
CA ASP A 44 28.76 -4.58 4.61
C ASP A 44 29.61 -3.93 5.73
N PRO A 45 29.51 -4.37 6.99
CA PRO A 45 30.15 -3.70 8.12
C PRO A 45 31.70 -3.72 8.08
N ALA A 46 32.30 -4.36 7.09
CA ALA A 46 33.74 -4.53 7.01
C ALA A 46 34.54 -3.35 6.42
N THR A 47 33.88 -2.34 5.78
CA THR A 47 34.58 -1.23 5.10
C THR A 47 34.20 0.17 5.57
N ALA A 48 33.14 0.34 6.36
CA ALA A 48 32.73 1.65 6.88
C ALA A 48 33.66 2.10 8.02
N SER A 49 34.17 3.34 7.97
CA SER A 49 34.90 3.92 9.11
C SER A 49 33.95 4.07 10.30
N GLN A 50 34.21 3.33 11.37
CA GLN A 50 33.40 3.45 12.60
C GLN A 50 33.43 4.88 13.13
N PRO A 51 32.29 5.45 13.53
CA PRO A 51 32.30 6.75 14.19
C PRO A 51 33.05 6.70 15.53
N LEU A 52 33.73 7.79 15.85
CA LEU A 52 34.35 7.95 17.16
C LEU A 52 33.31 8.14 18.25
N TRP A 53 32.16 8.73 17.90
CA TRP A 53 31.00 8.94 18.73
C TRP A 53 29.73 8.97 17.89
N THR A 54 28.64 8.50 18.45
CA THR A 54 27.30 8.59 17.87
C THR A 54 26.27 8.85 18.95
N SER A 55 25.25 9.65 18.64
CA SER A 55 24.10 9.86 19.54
C SER A 55 23.10 8.71 19.43
N ALA A 56 22.20 8.57 20.39
CA ALA A 56 20.87 8.00 20.15
C ALA A 56 20.12 8.87 19.14
N VAL A 57 19.06 8.36 18.54
CA VAL A 57 18.16 9.17 17.70
C VAL A 57 17.52 10.24 18.59
N VAL A 58 17.64 11.50 18.18
CA VAL A 58 17.07 12.67 18.85
C VAL A 58 15.76 13.02 18.16
N THR A 59 14.69 12.99 18.92
CA THR A 59 13.34 13.30 18.44
C THR A 59 12.74 14.44 19.25
N ARG A 60 11.55 14.88 18.90
CA ARG A 60 10.79 15.88 19.68
C ARG A 60 10.54 15.45 21.13
N ASP A 61 10.50 14.14 21.39
CA ASP A 61 10.24 13.55 22.71
C ASP A 61 11.52 13.32 23.54
N THR A 62 12.68 13.55 22.92
CA THR A 62 13.97 13.49 23.63
C THR A 62 14.03 14.61 24.68
N PRO A 63 14.38 14.31 25.95
CA PRO A 63 14.49 15.32 26.98
C PRO A 63 15.38 16.50 26.57
N THR A 64 14.87 17.71 26.67
CA THR A 64 15.53 18.97 26.19
C THR A 64 15.85 18.96 24.70
N ARG A 65 15.28 18.04 23.91
CA ARG A 65 15.53 17.80 22.49
C ARG A 65 17.01 17.81 22.10
N SER A 66 17.89 17.46 23.02
CA SER A 66 19.34 17.51 22.80
C SER A 66 20.13 16.55 23.67
N VAL A 67 21.27 16.11 23.13
CA VAL A 67 22.19 15.17 23.75
C VAL A 67 23.59 15.83 23.87
N PRO A 68 24.26 15.80 25.04
CA PRO A 68 25.62 16.29 25.15
C PRO A 68 26.62 15.31 24.55
N PHE A 69 27.74 15.84 24.05
CA PHE A 69 28.89 15.05 23.65
C PHE A 69 30.18 15.63 24.19
N ASP A 70 31.16 14.76 24.45
CA ASP A 70 32.51 15.08 24.85
C ASP A 70 33.46 14.01 24.36
N VAL A 71 34.17 14.29 23.26
CA VAL A 71 34.86 13.28 22.45
C VAL A 71 36.35 13.53 22.43
N ASP A 72 37.13 12.52 22.79
CA ASP A 72 38.60 12.53 22.63
C ASP A 72 38.97 12.32 21.18
N LEU A 73 39.74 13.18 20.58
CA LEU A 73 40.06 13.21 19.17
C LEU A 73 41.22 12.26 18.77
N GLY A 74 41.94 11.69 19.77
CA GLY A 74 42.96 10.70 19.52
C GLY A 74 44.09 11.19 18.60
N GLY A 75 44.37 12.51 18.55
CA GLY A 75 45.37 13.12 17.67
C GLY A 75 44.94 13.27 16.20
N ALA A 76 43.68 13.17 15.91
CA ALA A 76 43.14 13.41 14.56
C ALA A 76 43.43 14.84 14.07
N THR A 77 43.70 14.98 12.76
CA THR A 77 43.94 16.30 12.11
C THR A 77 42.69 16.85 11.42
N SER A 78 41.64 16.06 11.27
CA SER A 78 40.34 16.47 10.77
C SER A 78 39.25 15.69 11.51
N VAL A 79 38.08 16.27 11.61
CA VAL A 79 36.86 15.64 12.07
C VAL A 79 35.77 15.84 11.03
N TRP A 80 34.90 14.84 10.93
CA TRP A 80 33.68 14.91 10.13
C TRP A 80 32.49 14.83 11.08
N LEU A 81 31.69 15.88 11.08
CA LEU A 81 30.41 15.95 11.78
C LEU A 81 29.32 15.50 10.85
N VAL A 82 28.65 14.42 11.19
CA VAL A 82 27.62 13.78 10.34
C VAL A 82 26.28 13.83 11.04
N VAL A 83 25.24 14.13 10.30
CA VAL A 83 23.86 13.97 10.72
C VAL A 83 23.19 13.02 9.73
N ASP A 84 22.55 11.98 10.23
CA ASP A 84 21.67 11.13 9.45
C ASP A 84 20.20 11.23 9.91
N ASP A 85 19.29 10.73 9.10
CA ASP A 85 17.85 10.82 9.25
C ASP A 85 17.25 9.86 10.30
N GLY A 86 18.03 9.33 11.22
CA GLY A 86 17.56 8.40 12.25
C GLY A 86 17.07 7.06 11.73
N GLY A 87 16.88 6.93 10.42
CA GLY A 87 16.43 5.70 9.73
C GLY A 87 14.97 5.73 9.31
N ASP A 88 14.25 6.85 9.46
CA ASP A 88 12.84 7.01 9.09
C ASP A 88 12.60 8.02 7.94
N GLY A 89 13.72 8.51 7.32
CA GLY A 89 13.69 9.49 6.26
C GLY A 89 13.84 10.92 6.76
N PHE A 90 14.42 11.79 5.94
CA PHE A 90 14.89 13.11 6.37
C PHE A 90 13.79 14.19 6.54
N GLY A 91 12.52 13.83 6.54
CA GLY A 91 11.42 14.80 6.66
C GLY A 91 11.42 15.53 8.00
N CYS A 92 11.54 16.87 7.99
CA CYS A 92 11.59 17.72 9.20
C CYS A 92 12.85 17.53 10.06
N ASP A 93 13.92 16.97 9.53
CA ASP A 93 15.15 16.62 10.25
C ASP A 93 16.12 17.78 10.36
N TRP A 94 15.62 18.87 10.93
CA TRP A 94 16.46 20.03 11.20
C TRP A 94 17.35 19.78 12.41
N ALA A 95 18.65 19.81 12.20
CA ALA A 95 19.65 19.37 13.16
C ALA A 95 20.62 20.46 13.54
N ASP A 96 20.94 20.53 14.81
CA ASP A 96 21.80 21.55 15.36
C ASP A 96 23.00 20.96 16.10
N TRP A 97 24.19 21.43 15.75
CA TRP A 97 25.39 21.32 16.57
C TRP A 97 25.42 22.53 17.51
N VAL A 98 25.10 22.32 18.79
CA VAL A 98 24.92 23.37 19.79
C VAL A 98 26.21 23.60 20.55
N ASP A 99 26.76 24.79 20.46
CA ASP A 99 28.02 25.23 21.10
C ASP A 99 29.18 24.22 20.91
N PRO A 100 29.48 23.74 19.70
CA PRO A 100 30.58 22.82 19.49
C PRO A 100 31.93 23.54 19.61
N VAL A 101 32.80 23.07 20.55
CA VAL A 101 34.07 23.70 20.89
C VAL A 101 35.19 22.68 20.92
N PHE A 102 36.28 22.98 20.23
CA PHE A 102 37.57 22.32 20.40
C PHE A 102 38.28 22.75 21.65
N LYS A 103 38.69 21.78 22.48
CA LYS A 103 39.46 22.04 23.71
C LYS A 103 40.76 21.27 23.72
N GLY A 104 41.81 21.89 24.37
CA GLY A 104 43.09 21.26 24.54
C GLY A 104 44.04 22.12 25.36
N SER A 105 45.33 21.82 25.42
CA SER A 105 46.33 22.56 26.14
C SER A 105 46.52 23.96 25.55
N GLY A 106 45.91 24.97 26.18
CA GLY A 106 45.91 26.37 25.68
C GLY A 106 45.03 26.65 24.45
N VAL A 107 44.14 25.69 24.07
CA VAL A 107 43.25 25.83 22.95
C VAL A 107 41.79 25.73 23.41
N GLU A 108 41.01 26.76 23.08
CA GLU A 108 39.54 26.73 23.16
C GLU A 108 39.02 27.49 21.95
N LYS A 109 38.46 26.73 20.96
CA LYS A 109 37.94 27.33 19.71
C LYS A 109 36.60 26.75 19.35
N ALA A 110 35.59 27.60 19.20
CA ALA A 110 34.29 27.19 18.71
C ALA A 110 34.33 26.88 17.20
N LEU A 111 33.57 25.84 16.78
CA LEU A 111 33.52 25.43 15.38
C LEU A 111 32.90 26.49 14.48
N VAL A 112 32.00 27.32 15.00
CA VAL A 112 31.38 28.42 14.24
C VAL A 112 32.40 29.48 13.80
N ASP A 113 33.52 29.60 14.51
CA ASP A 113 34.59 30.57 14.22
C ASP A 113 35.62 29.99 13.21
N LEU A 114 35.55 28.74 12.83
CA LEU A 114 36.49 28.08 11.94
C LEU A 114 35.97 28.01 10.51
N ASP A 115 36.87 27.97 9.55
CA ASP A 115 36.51 27.65 8.16
C ASP A 115 36.36 26.14 8.01
N TRP A 116 35.34 25.72 7.30
CA TRP A 116 35.08 24.32 6.98
C TRP A 116 35.80 23.95 5.69
N LYS A 117 36.41 22.80 5.65
CA LYS A 117 36.97 22.27 4.41
C LYS A 117 35.86 21.82 3.45
N ARG A 118 34.78 21.32 4.01
CA ARG A 118 33.60 20.89 3.29
C ARG A 118 32.37 21.00 4.20
N ALA A 119 31.24 21.41 3.66
CA ALA A 119 29.95 21.33 4.32
C ALA A 119 28.88 21.02 3.27
N SER A 120 28.00 20.09 3.59
CA SER A 120 26.87 19.74 2.72
C SER A 120 25.70 19.23 3.55
N ALA A 121 24.50 19.59 3.15
CA ALA A 121 23.24 19.06 3.65
C ALA A 121 22.40 18.59 2.47
N GLU A 122 21.53 17.66 2.71
CA GLU A 122 20.67 17.12 1.66
C GLU A 122 19.52 18.06 1.33
N TRP A 123 19.04 18.78 2.34
CA TRP A 123 18.07 19.87 2.19
C TRP A 123 18.55 21.11 2.93
N GLY A 124 18.18 22.31 2.45
CA GLY A 124 18.64 23.57 3.02
C GLY A 124 20.15 23.75 2.89
N GLU A 125 20.75 24.48 3.82
CA GLU A 125 22.19 24.74 3.87
C GLU A 125 22.74 24.57 5.29
N VAL A 126 24.01 24.16 5.36
CA VAL A 126 24.75 24.19 6.64
C VAL A 126 25.10 25.65 6.97
N ARG A 127 24.61 26.15 8.09
CA ARG A 127 24.69 27.56 8.46
C ARG A 127 25.29 27.78 9.87
N LYS A 128 26.14 28.80 9.99
CA LYS A 128 26.69 29.25 11.27
C LYS A 128 25.68 30.17 11.96
N GLY A 129 25.29 29.85 13.20
CA GLY A 129 24.38 30.67 14.02
C GLY A 129 22.95 30.79 13.52
N LYS A 130 22.57 29.96 12.55
CA LYS A 130 21.25 29.92 11.96
C LYS A 130 20.85 28.49 11.72
N ASN A 131 19.55 28.21 11.69
CA ASN A 131 19.03 26.88 11.30
C ASN A 131 19.13 26.63 9.81
N ALA A 132 18.74 25.42 9.36
CA ALA A 132 18.85 24.95 7.98
C ALA A 132 18.17 25.88 6.95
N GLU A 133 17.13 26.58 7.32
CA GLU A 133 16.37 27.50 6.48
C GLU A 133 16.89 28.95 6.52
N GLY A 134 17.79 29.26 7.48
CA GLY A 134 18.34 30.56 7.70
C GLY A 134 17.62 31.41 8.77
N GLY A 135 16.67 30.83 9.46
CA GLY A 135 16.01 31.40 10.62
C GLY A 135 16.87 31.36 11.90
N GLU A 136 16.26 31.72 13.02
CA GLU A 136 16.91 31.66 14.33
C GLU A 136 17.09 30.18 14.75
N LEU A 137 18.31 29.82 15.17
CA LEU A 137 18.63 28.49 15.65
C LEU A 137 18.08 28.29 17.06
N LYS A 138 17.17 27.35 17.25
CA LYS A 138 16.49 27.10 18.53
C LYS A 138 16.35 25.62 18.83
N VAL A 139 16.65 25.20 20.06
CA VAL A 139 16.44 23.84 20.55
C VAL A 139 15.68 23.92 21.89
N ASP A 140 14.54 23.25 21.97
CA ASP A 140 13.67 23.20 23.15
C ASP A 140 13.24 24.60 23.62
N GLY A 141 12.86 25.48 22.69
CA GLY A 141 12.46 26.87 22.94
C GLY A 141 13.61 27.81 23.26
N LYS A 142 14.86 27.35 23.28
CA LYS A 142 16.02 28.14 23.65
C LYS A 142 16.85 28.53 22.44
N ALA A 143 17.09 29.81 22.25
CA ALA A 143 18.00 30.32 21.22
C ALA A 143 19.43 29.84 21.43
N VAL A 144 20.09 29.41 20.37
CA VAL A 144 21.48 28.93 20.37
C VAL A 144 22.35 29.96 19.66
N ALA A 145 23.13 30.70 20.43
CA ALA A 145 23.94 31.82 19.88
C ALA A 145 25.17 31.35 19.08
N ARG A 146 25.73 30.18 19.40
CA ARG A 146 26.97 29.66 18.82
C ARG A 146 26.80 28.24 18.35
N GLY A 147 25.84 28.03 17.47
CA GLY A 147 25.53 26.70 16.88
C GLY A 147 25.78 26.65 15.38
N ILE A 148 25.66 25.45 14.85
CA ILE A 148 25.64 25.16 13.41
C ILE A 148 24.36 24.44 13.12
N GLY A 149 23.45 25.08 12.38
CA GLY A 149 22.25 24.46 11.91
C GLY A 149 22.47 23.78 10.56
N THR A 150 21.84 22.65 10.39
CA THR A 150 21.88 21.83 9.19
C THR A 150 20.59 20.99 9.07
N HIS A 151 20.51 20.16 8.07
CA HIS A 151 19.42 19.21 7.84
C HIS A 151 20.00 17.84 7.54
N ALA A 152 19.39 16.76 7.99
CA ALA A 152 19.80 15.42 7.57
C ALA A 152 19.55 15.24 6.05
N ASN A 153 20.36 14.51 5.30
CA ASN A 153 21.64 13.97 5.72
C ASN A 153 22.74 15.03 5.51
N SER A 154 23.61 15.22 6.46
CA SER A 154 24.64 16.27 6.32
C SER A 154 26.01 15.83 6.78
N VAL A 155 27.04 16.50 6.23
CA VAL A 155 28.43 16.31 6.60
C VAL A 155 29.18 17.64 6.60
N ILE A 156 29.95 17.86 7.66
CA ILE A 156 30.83 19.01 7.81
C ILE A 156 32.23 18.50 8.10
N GLU A 157 33.20 18.81 7.25
CA GLU A 157 34.63 18.51 7.48
C GLU A 157 35.33 19.75 8.05
N VAL A 158 35.94 19.58 9.19
CA VAL A 158 36.67 20.67 9.90
C VAL A 158 38.07 20.19 10.24
N ALA A 159 39.06 21.06 10.03
CA ALA A 159 40.41 20.82 10.49
C ALA A 159 40.48 20.94 12.03
N VAL A 160 41.14 20.02 12.68
CA VAL A 160 41.36 20.09 14.13
C VAL A 160 42.44 21.14 14.42
N PRO A 161 42.17 22.17 15.23
CA PRO A 161 43.17 23.17 15.59
C PRO A 161 44.36 22.53 16.31
N ALA A 162 45.56 23.03 16.02
CA ALA A 162 46.78 22.52 16.65
C ALA A 162 46.66 22.66 18.18
N GLY A 163 46.94 21.54 18.89
CA GLY A 163 46.85 21.47 20.35
C GLY A 163 45.43 21.10 20.88
N ALA A 164 44.41 21.01 20.05
CA ALA A 164 43.10 20.51 20.46
C ALA A 164 43.13 18.97 20.60
N THR A 165 42.59 18.50 21.71
CA THR A 165 42.52 17.06 22.00
C THR A 165 41.09 16.55 22.16
N ARG A 166 40.16 17.47 22.39
CA ARG A 166 38.72 17.09 22.60
C ARG A 166 37.82 18.01 21.76
N LEU A 167 36.67 17.47 21.42
CA LEU A 167 35.52 18.21 20.87
C LEU A 167 34.33 18.03 21.80
N VAL A 168 33.80 19.15 22.31
CA VAL A 168 32.71 19.13 23.28
C VAL A 168 31.56 20.01 22.82
N GLY A 169 30.33 19.70 23.22
CA GLY A 169 29.13 20.44 22.86
C GLY A 169 27.86 19.66 23.14
N ARG A 170 26.81 20.04 22.46
CA ARG A 170 25.54 19.30 22.39
C ARG A 170 25.12 19.19 20.95
N VAL A 171 24.25 18.22 20.69
CA VAL A 171 23.51 18.08 19.45
C VAL A 171 22.02 18.16 19.74
N GLY A 172 21.21 18.63 18.81
CA GLY A 172 19.77 18.75 19.04
C GLY A 172 18.93 18.79 17.79
N LEU A 173 17.65 18.52 17.96
CA LEU A 173 16.62 18.73 16.93
C LEU A 173 16.13 20.17 17.05
N ASP A 174 16.26 20.96 15.96
CA ASP A 174 15.78 22.35 15.89
C ASP A 174 14.28 22.45 16.06
N ASP A 175 13.82 23.49 16.70
CA ASP A 175 12.39 23.75 16.92
C ASP A 175 11.61 23.85 15.60
N GLY A 176 12.25 24.31 14.52
CA GLY A 176 11.64 24.39 13.19
C GLY A 176 11.20 23.01 12.69
N GLY A 177 12.05 21.99 12.84
CA GLY A 177 11.71 20.60 12.51
C GLY A 177 10.78 19.96 13.54
N ALA A 178 11.12 20.08 14.83
CA ALA A 178 10.35 19.49 15.92
C ALA A 178 8.88 19.94 15.96
N ASN A 179 8.59 21.19 15.62
CA ASN A 179 7.24 21.75 15.62
C ASN A 179 6.39 21.25 14.43
N GLN A 180 7.01 20.70 13.41
CA GLN A 180 6.31 20.03 12.30
C GLN A 180 5.90 18.59 12.64
N GLY A 181 6.41 18.04 13.73
CA GLY A 181 5.89 16.83 14.36
C GLY A 181 6.60 15.52 13.99
N LEU A 182 7.52 15.50 13.02
CA LEU A 182 8.11 14.28 12.46
C LEU A 182 9.64 14.17 12.60
N GLY A 183 10.36 15.24 12.93
CA GLY A 183 11.83 15.24 12.89
C GLY A 183 12.48 14.21 13.80
N SER A 184 13.42 13.44 13.24
CA SER A 184 14.27 12.47 13.95
C SER A 184 15.67 12.48 13.39
N VAL A 185 16.69 12.77 14.21
CA VAL A 185 18.07 12.93 13.74
C VAL A 185 19.04 12.14 14.60
N ARG A 186 20.06 11.57 13.97
CA ARG A 186 21.17 10.95 14.66
C ARG A 186 22.47 11.62 14.24
N PHE A 187 23.32 11.90 15.22
CA PHE A 187 24.58 12.59 15.03
C PHE A 187 25.75 11.62 15.20
N ALA A 188 26.80 11.81 14.40
CA ALA A 188 28.03 11.07 14.54
C ALA A 188 29.26 11.95 14.32
N ILE A 189 30.37 11.61 14.98
CA ILE A 189 31.66 12.27 14.82
C ILE A 189 32.67 11.22 14.35
N HIS A 190 33.32 11.49 13.21
CA HIS A 190 34.34 10.61 12.63
C HIS A 190 35.69 11.33 12.58
N THR A 191 36.80 10.57 12.68
CA THR A 191 38.18 11.08 12.51
C THR A 191 38.82 10.61 11.20
N LYS A 192 38.10 9.81 10.44
CA LYS A 192 38.40 9.45 9.04
C LYS A 192 37.19 9.80 8.20
N ALA A 193 37.41 10.14 6.94
CA ALA A 193 36.31 10.42 6.05
C ALA A 193 35.28 9.28 6.12
N PRO A 194 34.07 9.55 6.55
CA PRO A 194 33.01 8.55 6.50
C PRO A 194 32.77 8.19 5.04
N VAL A 195 32.36 6.95 4.78
CA VAL A 195 31.77 6.63 3.47
C VAL A 195 30.44 7.36 3.44
N ILE A 196 30.50 8.60 2.97
CA ILE A 196 29.31 9.37 2.70
C ILE A 196 28.71 8.73 1.47
N ARG A 197 27.50 8.20 1.59
CA ARG A 197 26.74 7.88 0.38
C ARG A 197 26.75 9.15 -0.48
N PRO A 198 27.08 9.04 -1.76
CA PRO A 198 27.17 10.22 -2.60
C PRO A 198 25.90 11.05 -2.40
N LYS A 199 26.04 12.35 -2.25
CA LYS A 199 24.92 13.27 -2.39
C LYS A 199 24.12 12.75 -3.58
N ARG A 200 22.84 12.42 -3.40
CA ARG A 200 21.99 12.24 -4.58
C ARG A 200 22.29 13.44 -5.46
N ALA A 201 22.76 13.19 -6.65
CA ALA A 201 23.09 14.28 -7.55
C ALA A 201 21.90 15.24 -7.55
N GLN A 202 22.13 16.49 -7.22
CA GLN A 202 21.12 17.54 -7.53
C GLN A 202 20.72 17.27 -8.96
N ALA A 203 19.40 17.22 -9.24
CA ALA A 203 18.86 16.86 -10.53
C ALA A 203 19.79 17.30 -11.67
N GLY A 204 20.67 16.42 -12.10
CA GLY A 204 21.38 16.56 -13.34
C GLY A 204 20.33 16.56 -14.43
N GLY A 205 20.58 17.21 -15.58
CA GLY A 205 19.74 17.00 -16.73
C GLY A 205 19.70 15.52 -17.12
N PRO A 206 18.84 15.13 -18.06
CA PRO A 206 18.75 13.76 -18.53
C PRO A 206 20.11 13.26 -19.02
N VAL A 207 20.47 12.02 -18.74
CA VAL A 207 21.65 11.37 -19.30
C VAL A 207 21.34 10.81 -20.68
N ALA A 208 22.35 10.61 -21.51
CA ALA A 208 22.15 9.97 -22.81
C ALA A 208 21.66 8.51 -22.61
N PRO A 209 20.79 7.97 -23.48
CA PRO A 209 20.27 6.60 -23.34
C PRO A 209 21.36 5.56 -23.13
N ALA A 210 22.47 5.63 -23.85
CA ALA A 210 23.58 4.69 -23.72
C ALA A 210 24.27 4.72 -22.35
N ASP A 211 24.19 5.83 -21.62
CA ASP A 211 24.76 5.98 -20.28
C ASP A 211 23.77 5.55 -19.17
N GLY A 212 22.47 5.41 -19.50
CA GLY A 212 21.40 5.10 -18.56
C GLY A 212 21.66 3.83 -17.74
N PRO A 213 22.01 2.68 -18.35
CA PRO A 213 22.27 1.45 -17.61
C PRO A 213 23.34 1.59 -16.53
N ALA A 214 24.39 2.36 -16.79
CA ALA A 214 25.50 2.58 -15.84
C ALA A 214 25.09 3.47 -14.64
N MET A 215 23.95 4.16 -14.73
CA MET A 215 23.42 4.97 -13.64
C MET A 215 22.54 4.16 -12.66
N LEU A 216 22.15 2.95 -13.04
CA LEU A 216 21.35 2.06 -12.20
C LEU A 216 22.26 1.17 -11.34
N VAL A 217 22.03 1.19 -10.04
CA VAL A 217 22.68 0.26 -9.12
C VAL A 217 21.83 -1.01 -9.03
N VAL A 218 22.36 -2.12 -9.47
CA VAL A 218 21.73 -3.46 -9.42
C VAL A 218 22.57 -4.39 -8.53
N PRO A 219 22.00 -5.51 -8.00
CA PRO A 219 22.77 -6.55 -7.33
C PRO A 219 23.97 -7.03 -8.17
N GLU A 220 25.07 -7.39 -7.52
CA GLU A 220 26.34 -7.72 -8.17
C GLU A 220 26.23 -8.82 -9.24
N GLU A 221 25.31 -9.76 -9.06
CA GLU A 221 25.07 -10.86 -10.00
C GLU A 221 24.16 -10.52 -11.18
N LEU A 222 23.57 -9.32 -11.17
CA LEU A 222 22.69 -8.81 -12.21
C LEU A 222 23.36 -7.68 -12.98
N GLU A 223 22.85 -7.43 -14.17
CA GLU A 223 23.16 -6.23 -14.96
C GLU A 223 21.88 -5.63 -15.52
N ALA A 224 21.88 -4.32 -15.68
CA ALA A 224 20.90 -3.58 -16.45
C ALA A 224 21.46 -3.27 -17.83
N THR A 225 20.70 -3.55 -18.87
CA THR A 225 21.03 -3.15 -20.26
C THR A 225 19.86 -2.35 -20.83
N LEU A 226 20.13 -1.52 -21.84
CA LEU A 226 19.08 -0.75 -22.51
C LEU A 226 18.43 -1.63 -23.59
N PHE A 227 17.11 -1.89 -23.45
CA PHE A 227 16.33 -2.56 -24.48
C PHE A 227 15.78 -1.59 -25.51
N ALA A 228 15.24 -0.45 -25.07
CA ALA A 228 14.75 0.60 -25.97
C ALA A 228 14.84 1.97 -25.32
N ALA A 229 14.93 3.01 -26.12
CA ALA A 229 14.93 4.39 -25.66
C ALA A 229 14.36 5.35 -26.73
N GLU A 230 14.22 6.60 -26.33
CA GLU A 230 13.95 7.70 -27.26
C GLU A 230 14.93 7.69 -28.44
N PRO A 231 14.50 7.87 -29.69
CA PRO A 231 13.16 8.31 -30.12
C PRO A 231 12.21 7.16 -30.49
N LEU A 232 12.50 5.89 -30.18
CA LEU A 232 11.61 4.77 -30.52
C LEU A 232 10.31 4.80 -29.70
N LEU A 233 10.38 5.33 -28.47
CA LEU A 233 9.25 5.52 -27.57
C LEU A 233 9.42 6.78 -26.73
N SER A 234 8.33 7.23 -26.08
CA SER A 234 8.33 8.28 -25.06
C SER A 234 7.36 7.97 -23.93
N SER A 235 7.69 8.37 -22.71
CA SER A 235 6.82 8.29 -21.52
C SER A 235 5.99 6.99 -21.42
N PRO A 236 6.60 5.79 -21.35
CA PRO A 236 5.88 4.54 -21.20
C PRO A 236 5.18 4.50 -19.84
N SER A 237 3.87 4.29 -19.82
CA SER A 237 3.10 4.15 -18.58
C SER A 237 2.99 2.69 -18.12
N ASP A 238 2.87 1.79 -19.11
CA ASP A 238 2.64 0.36 -18.87
C ASP A 238 3.18 -0.45 -20.06
N ILE A 239 3.66 -1.66 -19.84
CA ILE A 239 4.22 -2.53 -20.86
C ILE A 239 3.76 -3.98 -20.70
N ASP A 240 3.63 -4.71 -21.80
CA ASP A 240 3.53 -6.17 -21.80
C ASP A 240 4.48 -6.76 -22.85
N VAL A 241 4.83 -8.04 -22.71
CA VAL A 241 5.74 -8.74 -23.60
C VAL A 241 5.07 -9.97 -24.16
N ASP A 242 4.88 -10.04 -25.48
CA ASP A 242 4.27 -11.18 -26.11
C ASP A 242 5.23 -12.40 -26.19
N ALA A 243 4.68 -13.55 -26.60
CA ALA A 243 5.43 -14.81 -26.69
C ALA A 243 6.60 -14.78 -27.69
N SER A 244 6.61 -13.83 -28.62
CA SER A 244 7.66 -13.59 -29.59
C SER A 244 8.72 -12.61 -29.11
N GLY A 245 8.59 -12.08 -27.87
CA GLY A 245 9.55 -11.14 -27.26
C GLY A 245 9.35 -9.68 -27.67
N ARG A 246 8.26 -9.38 -28.40
CA ARG A 246 7.92 -7.99 -28.73
C ARG A 246 7.38 -7.29 -27.48
N VAL A 247 7.80 -6.05 -27.28
CA VAL A 247 7.36 -5.23 -26.16
C VAL A 247 6.26 -4.29 -26.63
N TRP A 248 5.11 -4.41 -25.98
CA TRP A 248 3.94 -3.58 -26.22
C TRP A 248 3.91 -2.46 -25.20
N VAL A 249 3.65 -1.23 -25.62
CA VAL A 249 3.83 -0.03 -24.79
C VAL A 249 2.61 0.85 -24.88
N CYS A 250 2.04 1.23 -23.74
CA CYS A 250 1.19 2.41 -23.63
C CYS A 250 2.08 3.64 -23.52
N GLU A 251 2.05 4.50 -24.54
CA GLU A 251 2.82 5.73 -24.58
C GLU A 251 1.94 6.91 -24.23
N VAL A 252 2.32 7.68 -23.21
CA VAL A 252 1.49 8.76 -22.65
C VAL A 252 2.17 10.10 -22.81
N THR A 253 1.57 10.97 -23.62
CA THR A 253 1.99 12.36 -23.86
C THR A 253 0.89 13.34 -23.46
N ASN A 254 -0.36 13.01 -23.75
CA ASN A 254 -1.52 13.80 -23.40
C ASN A 254 -2.03 13.41 -22.00
N TYR A 255 -1.50 14.05 -20.96
CA TYR A 255 -1.79 13.68 -19.60
C TYR A 255 -2.11 14.89 -18.72
N ARG A 256 -3.19 14.82 -17.92
CA ARG A 256 -3.63 15.89 -17.02
C ARG A 256 -3.63 17.27 -17.69
N GLY A 257 -2.78 18.19 -17.29
CA GLY A 257 -2.70 19.55 -17.85
C GLY A 257 -2.11 19.65 -19.25
N ARG A 258 -1.61 18.54 -19.85
CA ARG A 258 -0.95 18.49 -21.15
C ARG A 258 -1.84 17.95 -22.27
N LYS A 259 -3.11 18.23 -22.20
CA LYS A 259 -4.07 17.93 -23.29
C LYS A 259 -3.59 18.58 -24.57
N ASP A 260 -3.69 17.88 -25.69
CA ASP A 260 -3.30 18.36 -27.02
C ASP A 260 -1.80 18.55 -27.26
N THR A 261 -0.92 18.04 -26.42
CA THR A 261 0.53 18.00 -26.70
C THR A 261 0.81 17.16 -27.94
N ARG A 262 0.10 16.02 -28.08
CA ARG A 262 0.05 15.21 -29.30
C ARG A 262 -1.37 15.29 -29.88
N PRO A 263 -1.59 16.12 -30.93
CA PRO A 263 -2.94 16.38 -31.46
C PRO A 263 -3.66 15.15 -31.98
N ASP A 264 -2.94 14.19 -32.56
CA ASP A 264 -3.49 12.95 -33.11
C ASP A 264 -3.81 11.90 -32.02
N GLY A 265 -3.53 12.20 -30.75
CA GLY A 265 -3.73 11.31 -29.62
C GLY A 265 -2.49 10.49 -29.26
N ASP A 266 -2.56 9.83 -28.10
CA ASP A 266 -1.51 8.95 -27.61
C ASP A 266 -1.46 7.63 -28.41
N ARG A 267 -0.40 6.83 -28.21
CA ARG A 267 -0.11 5.67 -29.04
C ARG A 267 0.01 4.41 -28.21
N ILE A 268 -0.40 3.31 -28.83
CA ILE A 268 0.01 1.96 -28.44
C ILE A 268 1.09 1.52 -29.41
N LEU A 269 2.28 1.23 -28.92
CA LEU A 269 3.43 0.85 -29.72
C LEU A 269 3.77 -0.62 -29.58
N VAL A 270 4.41 -1.16 -30.62
CA VAL A 270 5.09 -2.46 -30.61
C VAL A 270 6.55 -2.24 -30.92
N LEU A 271 7.42 -2.63 -29.99
CA LEU A 271 8.87 -2.58 -30.17
C LEU A 271 9.38 -3.98 -30.48
N GLU A 272 10.24 -4.09 -31.51
CA GLU A 272 10.82 -5.36 -31.94
C GLU A 272 12.34 -5.29 -31.96
N ASP A 273 12.97 -6.34 -31.46
CA ASP A 273 14.37 -6.67 -31.65
C ASP A 273 14.43 -7.66 -32.83
N THR A 274 14.77 -7.14 -34.01
CA THR A 274 14.67 -7.93 -35.27
C THR A 274 15.93 -8.72 -35.57
N ASP A 275 17.07 -8.40 -34.97
CA ASP A 275 18.34 -9.09 -35.16
C ASP A 275 18.75 -10.00 -33.97
N GLY A 276 18.03 -9.89 -32.83
CA GLY A 276 18.17 -10.79 -31.68
C GLY A 276 19.31 -10.41 -30.75
N ASP A 277 19.74 -9.14 -30.76
CA ASP A 277 20.84 -8.65 -29.93
C ASP A 277 20.39 -8.16 -28.53
N GLY A 278 19.09 -8.10 -28.29
CA GLY A 278 18.49 -7.64 -27.01
C GLY A 278 18.23 -6.16 -26.95
N VAL A 279 18.31 -5.47 -28.10
CA VAL A 279 17.97 -4.06 -28.26
C VAL A 279 16.90 -3.92 -29.34
N ALA A 280 15.84 -3.22 -29.06
CA ALA A 280 14.81 -2.95 -30.07
C ALA A 280 15.33 -2.02 -31.17
N ASP A 281 15.22 -2.46 -32.40
CA ASP A 281 15.65 -1.70 -33.59
C ASP A 281 14.47 -1.24 -34.46
N ALA A 282 13.25 -1.68 -34.13
CA ALA A 282 12.03 -1.29 -34.80
C ALA A 282 10.92 -0.88 -33.81
N SER A 283 10.12 0.11 -34.23
CA SER A 283 8.93 0.55 -33.53
C SER A 283 7.77 0.68 -34.52
N LYS A 284 6.65 0.07 -34.20
CA LYS A 284 5.42 0.13 -34.99
C LYS A 284 4.27 0.68 -34.16
N VAL A 285 3.49 1.60 -34.74
CA VAL A 285 2.26 2.09 -34.11
C VAL A 285 1.17 1.06 -34.34
N PHE A 286 0.73 0.39 -33.28
CA PHE A 286 -0.39 -0.54 -33.30
C PHE A 286 -1.73 0.20 -33.36
N TYR A 287 -1.86 1.26 -32.55
CA TYR A 287 -3.02 2.14 -32.56
C TYR A 287 -2.63 3.54 -32.12
N GLN A 288 -3.29 4.55 -32.67
CA GLN A 288 -3.18 5.96 -32.23
C GLN A 288 -4.54 6.61 -32.24
N GLY A 289 -4.88 7.34 -31.17
CA GLY A 289 -6.15 8.06 -31.10
C GLY A 289 -6.34 8.78 -29.77
N ARG A 290 -7.22 9.78 -29.79
CA ARG A 290 -7.57 10.56 -28.61
C ARG A 290 -8.29 9.76 -27.52
N ASP A 291 -8.81 8.62 -27.84
CA ASP A 291 -9.51 7.70 -26.97
C ASP A 291 -8.58 6.75 -26.21
N VAL A 292 -7.28 6.80 -26.52
CA VAL A 292 -6.22 6.16 -25.73
C VAL A 292 -5.30 7.19 -25.07
N ASP A 293 -5.72 8.46 -24.98
CA ASP A 293 -4.98 9.48 -24.25
C ASP A 293 -4.84 9.10 -22.79
N SER A 294 -3.61 8.99 -22.30
CA SER A 294 -3.29 8.54 -20.94
C SER A 294 -3.72 7.09 -20.64
N ALA A 295 -3.52 6.16 -21.55
CA ALA A 295 -3.69 4.74 -21.25
C ALA A 295 -2.73 4.30 -20.15
N LEU A 296 -3.24 3.59 -19.13
CA LEU A 296 -2.51 3.19 -17.92
C LEU A 296 -2.43 1.66 -17.74
N GLY A 297 -2.78 0.89 -18.78
CA GLY A 297 -2.67 -0.55 -18.71
C GLY A 297 -2.76 -1.20 -20.08
N ILE A 298 -1.91 -2.21 -20.30
CA ILE A 298 -1.91 -3.03 -21.51
C ILE A 298 -1.76 -4.50 -21.16
N CYS A 299 -2.49 -5.37 -21.84
CA CYS A 299 -2.33 -6.82 -21.72
C CYS A 299 -2.50 -7.48 -23.10
N VAL A 300 -1.55 -8.30 -23.50
CA VAL A 300 -1.50 -8.90 -24.84
C VAL A 300 -1.73 -10.40 -24.77
N ILE A 301 -2.67 -10.90 -25.55
CA ILE A 301 -3.02 -12.32 -25.64
C ILE A 301 -3.01 -12.75 -27.09
N GLY A 302 -2.27 -13.79 -27.39
CA GLY A 302 -2.13 -14.32 -28.75
C GLY A 302 -0.78 -14.00 -29.41
N ASP A 303 -0.40 -14.86 -30.35
CA ASP A 303 0.84 -14.73 -31.12
C ASP A 303 0.50 -14.87 -32.62
N GLY A 304 0.38 -13.76 -33.34
CA GLY A 304 -0.02 -13.67 -34.73
C GLY A 304 -1.51 -13.40 -34.95
N PRO A 305 -2.11 -13.86 -36.08
CA PRO A 305 -3.49 -13.55 -36.44
C PRO A 305 -4.50 -13.91 -35.33
N GLY A 306 -5.39 -12.97 -35.05
CA GLY A 306 -6.40 -13.10 -33.99
C GLY A 306 -5.91 -12.70 -32.60
N ARG A 307 -4.79 -11.97 -32.50
CA ARG A 307 -4.28 -11.38 -31.25
C ARG A 307 -5.30 -10.41 -30.66
N LYS A 308 -5.36 -10.36 -29.34
CA LYS A 308 -6.14 -9.39 -28.57
C LYS A 308 -5.20 -8.54 -27.74
N VAL A 309 -5.49 -7.26 -27.69
CA VAL A 309 -4.78 -6.28 -26.86
C VAL A 309 -5.80 -5.53 -26.02
N ILE A 310 -5.78 -5.76 -24.72
CA ILE A 310 -6.64 -5.08 -23.78
C ILE A 310 -5.92 -3.79 -23.35
N VAL A 311 -6.60 -2.65 -23.46
CA VAL A 311 -6.06 -1.35 -23.07
C VAL A 311 -7.03 -0.66 -22.14
N SER A 312 -6.55 -0.31 -20.94
CA SER A 312 -7.29 0.52 -20.01
C SER A 312 -6.95 1.99 -20.19
N CYS A 313 -7.95 2.77 -20.51
CA CYS A 313 -7.85 4.22 -20.68
C CYS A 313 -9.13 4.88 -20.18
N ALA A 314 -9.12 5.36 -18.94
CA ALA A 314 -10.33 5.90 -18.31
C ALA A 314 -11.01 6.99 -19.18
N PRO A 315 -12.33 6.96 -19.32
CA PRO A 315 -13.31 6.16 -18.55
C PRO A 315 -13.60 4.78 -19.15
N ASP A 316 -12.87 4.33 -20.15
CA ASP A 316 -13.14 3.12 -20.94
C ASP A 316 -12.04 2.06 -20.77
N VAL A 317 -12.42 0.82 -21.06
CA VAL A 317 -11.52 -0.31 -21.29
C VAL A 317 -11.82 -0.87 -22.67
N PHE A 318 -10.80 -0.98 -23.50
CA PHE A 318 -10.92 -1.46 -24.86
C PHE A 318 -10.28 -2.82 -25.05
N VAL A 319 -10.85 -3.62 -25.96
CA VAL A 319 -10.20 -4.80 -26.55
C VAL A 319 -9.96 -4.51 -28.02
N PHE A 320 -8.70 -4.38 -28.37
CA PHE A 320 -8.27 -4.28 -29.77
C PHE A 320 -7.99 -5.67 -30.32
N HIS A 321 -8.18 -5.82 -31.62
CA HIS A 321 -7.94 -7.07 -32.33
C HIS A 321 -7.00 -6.80 -33.51
N ASP A 322 -6.02 -7.69 -33.66
CA ASP A 322 -5.13 -7.80 -34.81
C ASP A 322 -5.50 -9.13 -35.50
N ASP A 323 -6.46 -9.03 -36.43
CA ASP A 323 -7.10 -10.22 -37.00
C ASP A 323 -6.22 -10.91 -38.05
N ASP A 324 -5.32 -10.15 -38.72
CA ASP A 324 -4.43 -10.67 -39.76
C ASP A 324 -2.96 -10.82 -39.33
N GLY A 325 -2.60 -10.33 -38.13
CA GLY A 325 -1.29 -10.51 -37.51
C GLY A 325 -0.24 -9.50 -37.99
N ASP A 326 -0.67 -8.39 -38.56
CA ASP A 326 0.23 -7.39 -39.10
C ASP A 326 0.71 -6.35 -38.07
N LEU A 327 0.31 -6.46 -36.79
CA LEU A 327 0.64 -5.54 -35.68
C LEU A 327 0.02 -4.14 -35.87
N VAL A 328 -1.15 -4.07 -36.47
CA VAL A 328 -2.02 -2.90 -36.52
C VAL A 328 -3.42 -3.31 -36.09
N ALA A 329 -4.09 -2.48 -35.33
CA ALA A 329 -5.44 -2.78 -34.87
C ALA A 329 -6.45 -2.76 -36.03
N ASP A 330 -7.08 -3.89 -36.35
CA ASP A 330 -8.14 -4.00 -37.35
C ASP A 330 -9.49 -3.52 -36.82
N ARG A 331 -9.75 -3.77 -35.52
CA ARG A 331 -11.01 -3.41 -34.89
C ARG A 331 -10.81 -3.21 -33.38
N LYS A 332 -11.76 -2.48 -32.80
CA LYS A 332 -11.78 -2.14 -31.37
C LYS A 332 -13.17 -2.36 -30.82
N GLU A 333 -13.26 -2.94 -29.62
CA GLU A 333 -14.48 -3.13 -28.87
C GLU A 333 -14.35 -2.46 -27.49
N SER A 334 -15.40 -1.79 -27.00
CA SER A 334 -15.46 -1.35 -25.61
C SER A 334 -15.86 -2.53 -24.73
N LEU A 335 -15.09 -2.84 -23.71
CA LEU A 335 -15.39 -3.87 -22.72
C LEU A 335 -16.13 -3.29 -21.53
N PHE A 336 -15.56 -2.25 -20.91
CA PHE A 336 -16.12 -1.54 -19.77
C PHE A 336 -16.10 -0.04 -20.00
N THR A 337 -17.00 0.65 -19.29
CA THR A 337 -17.12 2.11 -19.29
C THR A 337 -17.30 2.62 -17.86
N LYS A 338 -17.16 3.93 -17.64
CA LYS A 338 -17.30 4.57 -16.32
C LYS A 338 -16.26 4.13 -15.27
N THR A 339 -15.12 3.71 -15.72
CA THR A 339 -14.04 3.17 -14.88
C THR A 339 -13.14 4.24 -14.27
N GLY A 340 -13.55 5.48 -14.30
CA GLY A 340 -12.87 6.59 -13.65
C GLY A 340 -12.88 7.89 -14.41
N ASP A 341 -12.19 8.87 -13.87
CA ASP A 341 -12.02 10.18 -14.47
C ASP A 341 -11.01 10.13 -15.63
N PRO A 342 -11.31 10.76 -16.78
CA PRO A 342 -10.37 10.79 -17.90
C PRO A 342 -9.02 11.41 -17.49
N GLN A 343 -7.92 10.82 -17.98
CA GLN A 343 -6.57 11.29 -17.75
C GLN A 343 -6.21 11.44 -16.25
N HIS A 344 -6.71 10.56 -15.41
CA HIS A 344 -6.45 10.57 -13.97
C HIS A 344 -5.81 9.25 -13.53
N ASP A 345 -4.70 9.36 -12.83
CA ASP A 345 -3.86 8.26 -12.35
C ASP A 345 -4.44 7.47 -11.16
N HIS A 346 -5.67 7.75 -10.73
CA HIS A 346 -6.42 6.96 -9.75
C HIS A 346 -7.64 6.28 -10.38
N SER A 347 -7.70 6.24 -11.70
CA SER A 347 -8.77 5.58 -12.46
C SER A 347 -8.43 4.10 -12.72
N VAL A 348 -8.97 3.50 -13.80
CA VAL A 348 -8.64 2.11 -14.17
C VAL A 348 -7.18 1.98 -14.58
N HIS A 349 -6.56 0.89 -14.13
CA HIS A 349 -5.17 0.56 -14.39
C HIS A 349 -5.01 -0.77 -15.15
N ALA A 350 -3.84 -1.40 -15.00
CA ALA A 350 -3.38 -2.54 -15.76
C ALA A 350 -4.27 -3.78 -15.63
N PHE A 351 -4.28 -4.55 -16.69
CA PHE A 351 -4.93 -5.86 -16.78
C PHE A 351 -3.88 -6.97 -16.71
N SER A 352 -4.23 -8.05 -16.05
CA SER A 352 -3.43 -9.26 -15.98
C SER A 352 -4.29 -10.50 -16.22
N VAL A 353 -3.73 -11.53 -16.83
CA VAL A 353 -4.42 -12.81 -17.03
C VAL A 353 -4.01 -13.80 -15.94
N GLY A 354 -4.99 -14.30 -15.19
CA GLY A 354 -4.76 -15.29 -14.17
C GLY A 354 -4.51 -16.71 -14.73
N PRO A 355 -4.01 -17.60 -13.88
CA PRO A 355 -3.80 -19.00 -14.26
C PRO A 355 -5.11 -19.76 -14.56
N ASP A 356 -6.23 -19.22 -14.13
CA ASP A 356 -7.59 -19.68 -14.40
C ASP A 356 -8.15 -19.20 -15.76
N GLY A 357 -7.37 -18.38 -16.49
CA GLY A 357 -7.76 -17.78 -17.77
C GLY A 357 -8.72 -16.61 -17.66
N ARG A 358 -8.97 -16.12 -16.44
CA ARG A 358 -9.80 -14.93 -16.19
C ARG A 358 -8.95 -13.69 -16.20
N TRP A 359 -9.59 -12.54 -16.39
CA TRP A 359 -8.94 -11.24 -16.40
C TRP A 359 -9.05 -10.58 -15.03
N TYR A 360 -7.94 -10.02 -14.56
CA TYR A 360 -7.80 -9.32 -13.31
C TYR A 360 -7.37 -7.89 -13.59
N PHE A 361 -7.96 -6.94 -12.88
CA PHE A 361 -7.64 -5.52 -13.02
C PHE A 361 -8.09 -4.75 -11.77
N ASN A 362 -7.74 -3.49 -11.70
CA ASN A 362 -8.12 -2.64 -10.60
C ASN A 362 -8.38 -1.19 -11.04
N PHE A 363 -8.89 -0.40 -10.12
CA PHE A 363 -8.92 1.05 -10.19
C PHE A 363 -8.65 1.67 -8.82
N GLY A 364 -8.12 2.91 -8.79
CA GLY A 364 -7.95 3.70 -7.59
C GLY A 364 -9.26 4.41 -7.18
N ASN A 365 -9.17 5.33 -6.22
CA ASN A 365 -10.33 5.95 -5.60
C ASN A 365 -11.09 6.96 -6.48
N THR A 366 -10.67 7.21 -7.72
CA THR A 366 -11.45 7.93 -8.73
C THR A 366 -12.09 7.02 -9.78
N GLY A 367 -12.01 5.70 -9.57
CA GLY A 367 -12.64 4.71 -10.43
C GLY A 367 -14.17 4.76 -10.39
N HIS A 368 -14.74 4.99 -9.25
CA HIS A 368 -16.15 5.19 -8.92
C HIS A 368 -17.09 4.04 -9.23
N ALA A 369 -17.08 3.47 -10.44
CA ALA A 369 -18.02 2.43 -10.87
C ALA A 369 -17.46 1.61 -12.05
N VAL A 370 -18.12 0.50 -12.38
CA VAL A 370 -17.90 -0.24 -13.62
C VAL A 370 -19.24 -0.46 -14.30
N HIS A 371 -19.32 -0.08 -15.58
CA HIS A 371 -20.47 -0.31 -16.45
C HIS A 371 -20.04 -1.19 -17.64
N ASP A 372 -20.97 -1.94 -18.21
CA ASP A 372 -20.72 -2.67 -19.44
C ASP A 372 -20.62 -1.71 -20.66
N SER A 373 -20.32 -2.26 -21.83
CA SER A 373 -20.20 -1.51 -23.08
C SER A 373 -21.48 -0.78 -23.51
N GLN A 374 -22.64 -1.12 -22.92
CA GLN A 374 -23.92 -0.47 -23.18
C GLN A 374 -24.25 0.60 -22.11
N GLY A 375 -23.36 0.82 -21.18
CA GLY A 375 -23.53 1.78 -20.08
C GLY A 375 -24.41 1.29 -18.94
N LYS A 376 -24.70 -0.01 -18.83
CA LYS A 376 -25.45 -0.59 -17.72
C LYS A 376 -24.47 -0.90 -16.56
N PRO A 377 -24.83 -0.52 -15.32
CA PRO A 377 -23.99 -0.88 -14.16
C PRO A 377 -23.77 -2.38 -14.05
N ILE A 378 -22.53 -2.77 -13.81
CA ILE A 378 -22.17 -4.16 -13.51
C ILE A 378 -22.70 -4.51 -12.12
N VAL A 379 -23.28 -5.71 -12.04
CA VAL A 379 -23.63 -6.36 -10.77
C VAL A 379 -22.72 -7.56 -10.59
N ASP A 380 -22.03 -7.61 -9.47
CA ASP A 380 -21.10 -8.68 -9.19
C ASP A 380 -21.80 -10.02 -8.83
N ARG A 381 -21.01 -11.05 -8.71
CA ARG A 381 -21.46 -12.39 -8.37
C ARG A 381 -22.15 -12.48 -7.00
N MET A 382 -21.88 -11.53 -6.10
CA MET A 382 -22.53 -11.42 -4.79
C MET A 382 -23.88 -10.67 -4.86
N GLY A 383 -24.29 -10.18 -6.04
CA GLY A 383 -25.52 -9.43 -6.24
C GLY A 383 -25.44 -7.95 -5.87
N ASN A 384 -24.23 -7.40 -5.75
CA ASN A 384 -24.02 -5.99 -5.43
C ASN A 384 -23.70 -5.19 -6.69
N VAL A 385 -24.21 -3.97 -6.79
CA VAL A 385 -23.78 -3.03 -7.84
C VAL A 385 -22.34 -2.59 -7.57
N VAL A 386 -21.50 -2.65 -8.60
CA VAL A 386 -20.09 -2.28 -8.50
C VAL A 386 -19.96 -0.76 -8.57
N ASN A 387 -19.88 -0.12 -7.42
CA ASN A 387 -19.63 1.33 -7.26
C ASN A 387 -19.04 1.63 -5.88
N ASP A 388 -18.54 2.85 -5.70
CA ASP A 388 -17.91 3.34 -4.47
C ASP A 388 -18.90 3.91 -3.43
N GLY A 389 -20.20 3.72 -3.61
CA GLY A 389 -21.25 4.26 -2.76
C GLY A 389 -21.32 3.72 -1.33
N GLY A 390 -20.46 2.79 -0.95
CA GLY A 390 -20.34 2.23 0.40
C GLY A 390 -21.35 1.11 0.72
N GLN A 391 -21.97 0.50 -0.30
CA GLN A 391 -22.98 -0.55 -0.14
C GLN A 391 -22.72 -1.76 -1.06
N PRO A 392 -21.74 -2.62 -0.74
CA PRO A 392 -20.74 -2.56 0.34
C PRO A 392 -19.43 -1.85 -0.06
N TYR A 393 -19.16 -1.65 -1.34
CA TYR A 393 -17.85 -1.28 -1.86
C TYR A 393 -17.55 0.22 -1.73
N ARG A 394 -16.28 0.56 -1.55
CA ARG A 394 -15.78 1.92 -1.37
C ARG A 394 -14.44 2.08 -2.07
N GLN A 395 -14.16 3.30 -2.55
CA GLN A 395 -12.84 3.75 -2.98
C GLN A 395 -12.21 2.82 -4.05
N GLY A 396 -10.91 2.69 -4.09
CA GLY A 396 -10.22 1.79 -5.00
C GLY A 396 -10.63 0.32 -4.83
N MET A 397 -10.67 -0.44 -5.93
CA MET A 397 -11.14 -1.84 -5.97
C MET A 397 -10.27 -2.72 -6.86
N VAL A 398 -10.35 -4.02 -6.60
CA VAL A 398 -9.73 -5.08 -7.42
C VAL A 398 -10.82 -6.01 -7.94
N PHE A 399 -10.69 -6.40 -9.20
CA PHE A 399 -11.70 -7.15 -9.93
C PHE A 399 -11.17 -8.40 -10.58
N ARG A 400 -12.09 -9.33 -10.83
CA ARG A 400 -11.92 -10.50 -11.70
C ARG A 400 -13.14 -10.71 -12.54
N CYS A 401 -12.97 -11.05 -13.82
CA CYS A 401 -14.07 -11.38 -14.71
C CYS A 401 -13.65 -12.39 -15.79
N ASN A 402 -14.61 -12.95 -16.49
CA ASN A 402 -14.35 -13.70 -17.72
C ASN A 402 -13.84 -12.74 -18.82
N PRO A 403 -13.18 -13.26 -19.89
CA PRO A 403 -12.71 -12.43 -21.00
C PRO A 403 -13.80 -11.65 -21.77
N ASP A 404 -15.05 -12.00 -21.60
CA ASP A 404 -16.21 -11.29 -22.15
C ASP A 404 -16.85 -10.30 -21.14
N GLY A 405 -16.21 -10.06 -20.01
CA GLY A 405 -16.72 -9.18 -18.93
C GLY A 405 -17.79 -9.81 -18.03
N THR A 406 -18.20 -11.04 -18.29
CA THR A 406 -19.20 -11.77 -17.46
C THR A 406 -18.59 -12.35 -16.19
N ASP A 407 -19.45 -12.89 -15.31
CA ASP A 407 -19.04 -13.48 -14.02
C ASP A 407 -18.13 -12.56 -13.20
N PHE A 408 -18.53 -11.31 -13.09
CA PHE A 408 -17.75 -10.23 -12.48
C PHE A 408 -17.69 -10.36 -10.96
N GLU A 409 -16.52 -10.17 -10.39
CA GLU A 409 -16.29 -10.24 -8.95
C GLU A 409 -15.49 -9.04 -8.45
N VAL A 410 -15.88 -8.48 -7.31
CA VAL A 410 -15.04 -7.55 -6.54
C VAL A 410 -14.25 -8.35 -5.51
N LEU A 411 -12.92 -8.39 -5.68
CA LEU A 411 -12.01 -9.19 -4.87
C LEU A 411 -11.51 -8.44 -3.64
N GLY A 412 -11.44 -7.12 -3.71
CA GLY A 412 -11.05 -6.26 -2.61
C GLY A 412 -11.49 -4.83 -2.86
N HIS A 413 -11.66 -4.04 -1.79
CA HIS A 413 -12.08 -2.66 -1.90
C HIS A 413 -11.50 -1.78 -0.80
N ASN A 414 -11.75 -0.48 -0.89
CA ASN A 414 -11.30 0.53 0.06
C ASN A 414 -9.78 0.74 0.03
N PHE A 415 -9.21 0.66 -1.18
CA PHE A 415 -7.87 1.12 -1.49
C PHE A 415 -7.88 2.61 -1.85
N ARG A 416 -6.72 3.26 -1.84
CA ARG A 416 -6.60 4.63 -2.33
C ARG A 416 -6.23 4.66 -3.82
N ASN A 417 -5.01 4.29 -4.14
CA ASN A 417 -4.52 4.23 -5.52
C ASN A 417 -3.65 2.99 -5.71
N ASN A 418 -4.34 1.87 -5.86
CA ASN A 418 -3.77 0.59 -6.22
C ASN A 418 -3.54 0.57 -7.73
N TYR A 419 -2.28 0.50 -8.18
CA TYR A 419 -1.95 0.72 -9.59
C TYR A 419 -2.06 -0.55 -10.44
N GLU A 420 -1.41 -1.65 -10.07
CA GLU A 420 -1.46 -2.89 -10.81
C GLU A 420 -1.76 -4.08 -9.89
N VAL A 421 -2.33 -5.14 -10.44
CA VAL A 421 -2.58 -6.41 -9.75
C VAL A 421 -1.77 -7.54 -10.38
N ALA A 422 -0.93 -8.18 -9.57
CA ALA A 422 -0.18 -9.36 -9.96
C ALA A 422 -0.85 -10.64 -9.45
N VAL A 423 -0.87 -11.68 -10.28
CA VAL A 423 -1.46 -12.99 -9.97
C VAL A 423 -0.42 -14.08 -10.15
N ASP A 424 -0.15 -14.85 -9.09
CA ASP A 424 0.80 -15.96 -9.16
C ASP A 424 0.19 -17.24 -9.78
N SER A 425 1.02 -18.25 -9.98
CA SER A 425 0.57 -19.54 -10.56
C SER A 425 -0.44 -20.29 -9.71
N TYR A 426 -0.60 -19.95 -8.44
CA TYR A 426 -1.61 -20.55 -7.57
C TYR A 426 -2.91 -19.75 -7.56
N GLY A 427 -2.92 -18.56 -8.19
CA GLY A 427 -4.06 -17.62 -8.21
C GLY A 427 -4.08 -16.70 -6.98
N THR A 428 -2.95 -16.51 -6.31
CA THR A 428 -2.82 -15.55 -5.21
C THR A 428 -2.56 -14.16 -5.78
N LEU A 429 -3.21 -13.15 -5.19
CA LEU A 429 -3.20 -11.78 -5.72
C LEU A 429 -2.38 -10.85 -4.85
N TRP A 430 -1.66 -9.97 -5.52
CA TRP A 430 -0.79 -8.98 -4.91
C TRP A 430 -0.96 -7.64 -5.61
N GLN A 431 -0.83 -6.54 -4.86
CA GLN A 431 -0.79 -5.20 -5.43
C GLN A 431 -0.14 -4.20 -4.48
N SER A 432 0.30 -3.08 -5.05
CA SER A 432 0.69 -1.89 -4.28
C SER A 432 -0.52 -1.01 -3.99
N ASP A 433 -0.36 -0.05 -3.08
CA ASP A 433 -1.35 0.99 -2.84
C ASP A 433 -0.66 2.27 -2.33
N ASN A 434 -0.91 3.38 -2.99
CA ASN A 434 -0.33 4.68 -2.65
C ASN A 434 -1.09 5.34 -1.51
N ASP A 435 -0.37 6.04 -0.63
CA ASP A 435 -0.94 6.81 0.47
C ASP A 435 -1.31 8.25 0.07
N ASP A 436 -1.84 9.03 1.01
CA ASP A 436 -1.91 10.48 0.86
C ASP A 436 -0.50 11.07 0.98
N ASP A 437 -0.18 12.03 0.13
CA ASP A 437 1.16 12.60 0.02
C ASP A 437 1.71 13.04 1.38
N GLY A 438 2.89 12.52 1.71
CA GLY A 438 3.60 12.82 2.94
C GLY A 438 3.27 11.94 4.15
N ASN A 439 2.34 10.99 4.04
CA ASN A 439 1.97 10.12 5.16
C ASN A 439 2.91 8.93 5.38
N GLN A 440 3.81 8.65 4.44
CA GLN A 440 4.77 7.53 4.48
C GLN A 440 4.11 6.16 4.68
N GLY A 441 2.90 6.01 4.17
CA GLY A 441 2.06 4.83 4.35
C GLY A 441 1.93 3.92 3.13
N VAL A 442 2.68 4.18 2.04
CA VAL A 442 2.70 3.31 0.84
C VAL A 442 2.89 1.86 1.25
N ARG A 443 2.08 0.97 0.68
CA ARG A 443 2.02 -0.43 1.09
C ARG A 443 1.98 -1.40 -0.07
N ILE A 444 2.42 -2.63 0.20
CA ILE A 444 2.17 -3.81 -0.62
C ILE A 444 1.14 -4.68 0.11
N ASN A 445 0.18 -5.20 -0.64
CA ASN A 445 -0.92 -5.98 -0.12
C ASN A 445 -0.96 -7.39 -0.72
N PHE A 446 -1.23 -8.38 0.13
CA PHE A 446 -1.89 -9.61 -0.28
C PHE A 446 -3.39 -9.31 -0.40
N VAL A 447 -3.97 -9.51 -1.59
CA VAL A 447 -5.40 -9.26 -1.80
C VAL A 447 -6.19 -10.52 -1.42
N MET A 448 -6.80 -10.47 -0.23
CA MET A 448 -7.71 -11.50 0.27
C MET A 448 -9.10 -11.25 -0.32
N GLU A 449 -9.67 -12.21 -1.05
CA GLU A 449 -10.97 -12.06 -1.72
C GLU A 449 -12.08 -11.62 -0.75
N GLY A 450 -12.73 -10.49 -1.06
CA GLY A 450 -13.77 -9.89 -0.23
C GLY A 450 -13.26 -8.97 0.89
N GLY A 451 -11.95 -8.69 0.91
CA GLY A 451 -11.31 -7.84 1.92
C GLY A 451 -11.61 -6.35 1.78
N ASN A 452 -11.67 -5.67 2.91
CA ASN A 452 -11.68 -4.21 3.04
C ASN A 452 -10.28 -3.76 3.46
N TYR A 453 -9.70 -2.78 2.75
CA TYR A 453 -8.30 -2.35 2.94
C TYR A 453 -8.15 -1.00 3.64
N GLY A 454 -9.26 -0.41 4.12
CA GLY A 454 -9.26 0.59 5.18
C GLY A 454 -8.76 1.98 4.81
N TYR A 455 -8.78 2.41 3.55
CA TYR A 455 -8.42 3.79 3.20
C TYR A 455 -9.35 4.81 3.86
N VAL A 456 -10.64 4.53 3.90
CA VAL A 456 -11.60 5.29 4.71
C VAL A 456 -12.28 4.39 5.74
N ASP A 457 -12.70 5.00 6.85
CA ASP A 457 -13.49 4.32 7.88
C ASP A 457 -14.76 3.71 7.27
N GLU A 458 -14.97 2.42 7.49
CA GLU A 458 -16.08 1.69 6.90
C GLU A 458 -17.44 2.22 7.35
N HIS A 459 -17.52 2.69 8.58
CA HIS A 459 -18.76 3.11 9.20
C HIS A 459 -19.15 4.55 8.85
N THR A 460 -18.19 5.46 8.84
CA THR A 460 -18.42 6.90 8.66
C THR A 460 -18.03 7.41 7.27
N GLY A 461 -17.20 6.68 6.53
CA GLY A 461 -16.60 7.12 5.27
C GLY A 461 -15.52 8.20 5.45
N GLN A 462 -15.08 8.46 6.67
CA GLN A 462 -14.11 9.50 6.97
C GLN A 462 -12.67 9.00 6.82
N GLY A 463 -11.77 9.91 6.47
CA GLY A 463 -10.35 9.64 6.42
C GLY A 463 -9.69 9.58 7.81
N TRP A 464 -8.43 9.22 7.82
CA TRP A 464 -7.61 8.99 9.02
C TRP A 464 -7.41 10.23 9.91
N GLN A 465 -7.61 11.44 9.38
CA GLN A 465 -7.45 12.71 10.12
C GLN A 465 -8.57 12.94 11.14
N VAL A 466 -9.72 12.29 10.95
CA VAL A 466 -10.88 12.53 11.82
C VAL A 466 -10.67 11.83 13.17
N PRO A 467 -10.79 12.55 14.30
CA PRO A 467 -10.66 11.96 15.62
C PRO A 467 -11.61 10.77 15.82
N ARG A 468 -11.12 9.75 16.52
CA ARG A 468 -11.87 8.53 16.88
C ARG A 468 -12.27 7.62 15.72
N THR A 469 -11.71 7.81 14.52
CA THR A 469 -11.92 6.86 13.42
C THR A 469 -10.96 5.67 13.47
N ASN A 470 -9.88 5.74 14.26
CA ASN A 470 -8.97 4.63 14.53
C ASN A 470 -8.12 4.90 15.77
N LEU A 471 -7.42 3.87 16.26
CA LEU A 471 -6.64 3.90 17.49
C LEU A 471 -5.13 3.98 17.28
N GLU A 472 -4.65 3.95 16.05
CA GLU A 472 -3.22 4.01 15.77
C GLU A 472 -2.63 5.39 16.05
N ALA A 473 -1.51 5.42 16.77
CA ALA A 473 -0.79 6.66 17.04
C ALA A 473 0.06 7.11 15.85
N GLU A 474 0.68 6.15 15.15
CA GLU A 474 1.55 6.40 14.01
C GLU A 474 0.75 6.71 12.75
N VAL A 475 1.05 7.81 12.07
CA VAL A 475 0.33 8.26 10.87
C VAL A 475 0.31 7.19 9.76
N PRO A 476 1.42 6.52 9.40
CA PRO A 476 1.41 5.50 8.37
C PRO A 476 0.42 4.35 8.63
N LYS A 477 0.31 3.93 9.88
CA LYS A 477 -0.63 2.87 10.29
C LYS A 477 -2.06 3.39 10.39
N ARG A 478 -2.23 4.59 10.97
CA ARG A 478 -3.53 5.26 11.10
C ARG A 478 -4.17 5.51 9.75
N HIS A 479 -3.38 5.83 8.75
CA HIS A 479 -3.82 6.09 7.38
C HIS A 479 -4.70 4.97 6.82
N TRP A 480 -4.45 3.72 7.19
CA TRP A 480 -5.15 2.55 6.70
C TRP A 480 -6.16 1.95 7.68
N HIS A 481 -6.49 2.63 8.77
CA HIS A 481 -7.44 2.14 9.80
C HIS A 481 -7.16 0.69 10.27
N LEU A 482 -5.89 0.32 10.41
CA LEU A 482 -5.46 -1.06 10.67
C LEU A 482 -5.98 -1.66 11.98
N ASN A 483 -6.40 -0.81 12.93
CA ASN A 483 -7.00 -1.25 14.21
C ASN A 483 -8.48 -1.58 14.12
N ASP A 484 -9.14 -1.29 13.00
CA ASP A 484 -10.56 -1.50 12.87
C ASP A 484 -10.89 -2.96 12.54
N PRO A 485 -11.95 -3.53 13.18
CA PRO A 485 -12.43 -4.84 12.81
C PRO A 485 -13.00 -4.80 11.39
N GLY A 486 -12.47 -5.64 10.51
CA GLY A 486 -12.86 -5.69 9.10
C GLY A 486 -11.83 -5.16 8.13
N VAL A 487 -10.75 -4.55 8.63
CA VAL A 487 -9.65 -4.10 7.79
C VAL A 487 -8.58 -5.19 7.68
N VAL A 488 -8.30 -5.62 6.46
CA VAL A 488 -7.26 -6.63 6.16
C VAL A 488 -5.87 -6.01 6.38
N PRO A 489 -4.93 -6.74 7.01
CA PRO A 489 -3.56 -6.27 7.22
C PRO A 489 -2.83 -5.97 5.90
N ASN A 490 -1.80 -5.14 5.95
CA ASN A 490 -0.85 -4.95 4.87
C ASN A 490 0.18 -6.10 4.87
N LEU A 491 0.71 -6.48 3.70
CA LEU A 491 1.89 -7.35 3.65
C LEU A 491 3.09 -6.64 4.29
N LEU A 492 3.35 -5.40 3.86
CA LEU A 492 4.30 -4.49 4.48
C LEU A 492 4.01 -3.04 4.04
N GLN A 493 4.52 -2.09 4.81
CA GLN A 493 4.58 -0.68 4.41
C GLN A 493 5.99 -0.36 3.90
N THR A 494 6.07 0.30 2.76
CA THR A 494 7.34 0.64 2.10
C THR A 494 7.83 2.05 2.46
N GLY A 495 6.97 2.84 3.08
CA GLY A 495 7.22 4.24 3.39
C GLY A 495 6.62 5.18 2.34
N ALA A 496 7.27 6.30 2.08
CA ALA A 496 6.87 7.22 1.04
C ALA A 496 7.22 6.67 -0.36
N GLY A 497 6.40 6.97 -1.36
CA GLY A 497 6.61 6.50 -2.72
C GLY A 497 5.57 7.00 -3.72
N SER A 498 5.70 6.48 -4.92
CA SER A 498 4.72 6.53 -6.01
C SER A 498 4.73 5.15 -6.63
N PRO A 499 4.06 4.18 -6.00
CA PRO A 499 4.04 2.81 -6.46
C PRO A 499 3.33 2.70 -7.80
N THR A 500 3.87 1.87 -8.69
CA THR A 500 3.38 1.66 -10.05
C THR A 500 3.28 0.16 -10.35
N GLY A 501 3.81 -0.33 -11.46
CA GLY A 501 3.67 -1.70 -11.92
C GLY A 501 4.26 -2.76 -10.97
N ILE A 502 3.65 -3.94 -10.97
CA ILE A 502 4.04 -5.07 -10.12
C ILE A 502 3.83 -6.40 -10.83
N CYS A 503 4.79 -7.29 -10.78
CA CYS A 503 4.64 -8.67 -11.26
C CYS A 503 5.12 -9.69 -10.23
N VAL A 504 4.78 -10.97 -10.44
CA VAL A 504 5.36 -12.09 -9.69
C VAL A 504 6.45 -12.73 -10.53
N TYR A 505 7.67 -12.74 -10.04
CA TYR A 505 8.76 -13.41 -10.73
C TYR A 505 8.69 -14.92 -10.52
N GLU A 506 8.34 -15.64 -11.56
CA GLU A 506 8.25 -17.11 -11.54
C GLU A 506 9.20 -17.79 -12.54
N GLY A 507 10.17 -17.02 -13.03
CA GLY A 507 11.24 -17.49 -13.90
C GLY A 507 12.36 -18.24 -13.16
N SER A 508 13.30 -18.75 -13.92
CA SER A 508 14.49 -19.42 -13.42
C SER A 508 15.79 -18.79 -13.93
N LEU A 509 15.72 -17.69 -14.67
CA LEU A 509 16.89 -16.98 -15.17
C LEU A 509 17.57 -16.19 -14.05
N LEU A 510 16.82 -15.39 -13.29
CA LEU A 510 17.36 -14.66 -12.15
C LEU A 510 17.73 -15.62 -11.01
N PRO A 511 18.63 -15.21 -10.10
CA PRO A 511 18.96 -15.99 -8.90
C PRO A 511 17.73 -16.51 -8.16
N GLU A 512 17.83 -17.73 -7.61
CA GLU A 512 16.72 -18.46 -7.00
C GLU A 512 15.95 -17.66 -5.92
N ARG A 513 16.64 -16.73 -5.21
CA ARG A 513 15.98 -15.90 -4.19
C ARG A 513 14.88 -14.99 -4.75
N PHE A 514 14.95 -14.67 -6.03
CA PHE A 514 13.90 -13.86 -6.68
C PHE A 514 12.67 -14.68 -7.07
N ARG A 515 12.82 -16.01 -7.15
CA ARG A 515 11.74 -16.88 -7.60
C ARG A 515 10.57 -16.93 -6.61
N GLY A 516 9.42 -16.44 -7.03
CA GLY A 516 8.22 -16.27 -6.20
C GLY A 516 8.17 -14.93 -5.46
N SER A 517 9.15 -14.05 -5.71
CA SER A 517 9.11 -12.69 -5.19
C SER A 517 8.21 -11.80 -6.04
N LEU A 518 7.65 -10.79 -5.41
CA LEU A 518 6.99 -9.70 -6.11
C LEU A 518 8.07 -8.73 -6.59
N ILE A 519 8.04 -8.35 -7.85
CA ILE A 519 8.90 -7.30 -8.39
C ILE A 519 8.01 -6.10 -8.64
N HIS A 520 8.40 -4.94 -8.13
CA HIS A 520 7.55 -3.76 -8.08
C HIS A 520 8.33 -2.48 -8.37
N CYS A 521 7.77 -1.64 -9.19
CA CYS A 521 8.27 -0.32 -9.51
C CYS A 521 7.75 0.74 -8.54
N ASP A 522 8.63 1.62 -8.09
CA ASP A 522 8.27 2.77 -7.25
C ASP A 522 8.97 4.02 -7.79
N ALA A 523 8.23 4.81 -8.55
CA ALA A 523 8.74 5.97 -9.27
C ALA A 523 9.18 7.12 -8.34
N GLY A 524 8.59 7.22 -7.15
CA GLY A 524 8.94 8.25 -6.15
C GLY A 524 10.38 8.14 -5.72
N PRO A 525 10.81 7.03 -5.10
CA PRO A 525 12.19 6.81 -4.68
C PRO A 525 13.13 6.37 -5.79
N ASN A 526 12.69 6.28 -7.05
CA ASN A 526 13.49 5.86 -8.21
C ASN A 526 14.01 4.41 -8.08
N VAL A 527 13.17 3.45 -7.70
CA VAL A 527 13.60 2.07 -7.44
C VAL A 527 12.69 1.03 -8.06
N VAL A 528 13.29 -0.11 -8.39
CA VAL A 528 12.58 -1.38 -8.59
C VAL A 528 12.95 -2.30 -7.44
N ARG A 529 11.94 -2.86 -6.75
CA ARG A 529 12.15 -3.70 -5.57
C ARG A 529 11.65 -5.12 -5.78
N ALA A 530 12.35 -6.07 -5.19
CA ALA A 530 11.83 -7.41 -4.94
C ALA A 530 11.30 -7.50 -3.51
N TYR A 531 10.15 -8.12 -3.32
CA TYR A 531 9.62 -8.47 -2.01
C TYR A 531 9.63 -10.00 -1.88
N HIS A 532 10.51 -10.51 -1.03
CA HIS A 532 10.67 -11.95 -0.77
C HIS A 532 9.58 -12.42 0.18
N VAL A 533 8.49 -12.94 -0.40
CA VAL A 533 7.31 -13.36 0.35
C VAL A 533 7.51 -14.74 0.97
N LYS A 534 7.10 -14.88 2.22
CA LYS A 534 7.04 -16.16 2.94
C LYS A 534 5.72 -16.29 3.69
N ALA A 535 5.24 -17.52 3.89
CA ALA A 535 4.08 -17.78 4.71
C ALA A 535 4.31 -17.34 6.16
N ASP A 536 3.30 -16.74 6.79
CA ASP A 536 3.28 -16.32 8.19
C ASP A 536 1.85 -16.48 8.75
N GLY A 537 1.64 -17.51 9.54
CA GLY A 537 0.31 -17.90 9.98
C GLY A 537 -0.64 -18.16 8.81
N ALA A 538 -1.82 -17.56 8.85
CA ALA A 538 -2.78 -17.60 7.76
C ALA A 538 -2.46 -16.60 6.62
N GLY A 539 -1.48 -15.74 6.78
CA GLY A 539 -1.07 -14.75 5.81
C GLY A 539 0.38 -14.86 5.39
N TYR A 540 0.99 -13.71 5.21
CA TYR A 540 2.34 -13.61 4.67
C TYR A 540 3.13 -12.51 5.35
N ALA A 541 4.47 -12.66 5.33
CA ALA A 541 5.44 -11.63 5.63
C ALA A 541 6.39 -11.47 4.45
N ALA A 542 7.02 -10.31 4.29
CA ALA A 542 7.97 -10.08 3.22
C ALA A 542 9.17 -9.25 3.70
N ALA A 543 10.31 -9.45 3.02
CA ALA A 543 11.49 -8.60 3.12
C ALA A 543 11.75 -7.95 1.77
N ALA A 544 12.18 -6.68 1.76
CA ALA A 544 12.44 -5.93 0.54
C ALA A 544 13.93 -5.94 0.19
N GLU A 545 14.23 -6.04 -1.12
CA GLU A 545 15.55 -5.90 -1.72
C GLU A 545 15.44 -5.03 -2.97
N ASN A 546 16.36 -4.07 -3.20
CA ASN A 546 16.37 -3.32 -4.45
C ASN A 546 16.93 -4.18 -5.59
N VAL A 547 16.16 -4.29 -6.67
CA VAL A 547 16.56 -4.92 -7.94
C VAL A 547 17.25 -3.91 -8.84
N ALA A 548 16.77 -2.67 -8.85
CA ALA A 548 17.43 -1.53 -9.47
C ALA A 548 17.20 -0.29 -8.61
N ASP A 549 18.26 0.50 -8.44
CA ASP A 549 18.22 1.77 -7.72
C ASP A 549 18.77 2.87 -8.62
N GLY A 550 17.92 3.81 -9.01
CA GLY A 550 18.25 4.98 -9.83
C GLY A 550 18.78 6.17 -9.02
N ALA A 551 19.40 5.94 -7.84
CA ALA A 551 19.88 7.01 -6.96
C ALA A 551 20.85 7.99 -7.65
N ALA A 552 21.56 7.56 -8.70
CA ALA A 552 22.45 8.38 -9.50
C ALA A 552 21.75 9.11 -10.65
N ASP A 553 20.55 8.69 -11.05
CA ASP A 553 19.75 9.31 -12.10
C ASP A 553 18.32 9.60 -11.61
N ARG A 554 18.05 10.81 -11.22
CA ARG A 554 16.73 11.24 -10.74
C ARG A 554 15.65 11.29 -11.81
N TRP A 555 16.01 11.14 -13.05
CA TRP A 555 15.08 11.03 -14.16
C TRP A 555 14.53 9.60 -14.29
N PHE A 556 15.21 8.60 -13.72
CA PHE A 556 14.69 7.23 -13.66
C PHE A 556 13.37 7.19 -12.88
N ARG A 557 12.27 6.92 -13.59
CA ARG A 557 10.91 6.84 -13.05
C ARG A 557 10.28 5.52 -13.47
N PRO A 558 10.65 4.41 -12.82
CA PRO A 558 10.12 3.12 -13.23
C PRO A 558 8.60 3.12 -13.10
N SER A 559 7.93 2.92 -14.23
CA SER A 559 6.47 2.95 -14.34
C SER A 559 5.87 1.56 -14.35
N ASP A 560 6.59 0.57 -14.92
CA ASP A 560 6.10 -0.79 -14.97
C ASP A 560 7.23 -1.81 -15.06
N VAL A 561 6.91 -3.09 -14.75
CA VAL A 561 7.84 -4.22 -14.85
C VAL A 561 7.11 -5.50 -15.22
N CYS A 562 7.60 -6.17 -16.24
CA CYS A 562 7.10 -7.48 -16.63
C CYS A 562 8.21 -8.51 -16.82
N VAL A 563 7.83 -9.80 -16.82
CA VAL A 563 8.76 -10.91 -17.02
C VAL A 563 8.77 -11.29 -18.50
N ALA A 564 9.92 -11.14 -19.14
CA ALA A 564 10.12 -11.52 -20.52
C ALA A 564 10.08 -13.07 -20.73
N PRO A 565 9.87 -13.53 -21.98
CA PRO A 565 9.83 -14.98 -22.27
C PRO A 565 11.12 -15.73 -21.89
N ASP A 566 12.28 -15.08 -21.90
CA ASP A 566 13.56 -15.66 -21.46
C ASP A 566 13.71 -15.70 -19.93
N GLY A 567 12.85 -15.03 -19.20
CA GLY A 567 12.91 -14.92 -17.74
C GLY A 567 13.68 -13.71 -17.23
N SER A 568 14.14 -12.80 -18.08
CA SER A 568 14.65 -11.49 -17.66
C SER A 568 13.47 -10.58 -17.26
N LEU A 569 13.78 -9.49 -16.56
CA LEU A 569 12.81 -8.42 -16.30
C LEU A 569 12.97 -7.33 -17.35
N LEU A 570 11.85 -6.83 -17.86
CA LEU A 570 11.80 -5.57 -18.60
C LEU A 570 11.15 -4.53 -17.71
N VAL A 571 11.81 -3.38 -17.57
CA VAL A 571 11.40 -2.25 -16.73
C VAL A 571 11.15 -1.05 -17.60
N ALA A 572 9.92 -0.59 -17.64
CA ALA A 572 9.57 0.67 -18.28
C ALA A 572 10.01 1.83 -17.38
N ASP A 573 10.62 2.81 -17.99
CA ASP A 573 11.09 4.03 -17.34
C ASP A 573 10.45 5.23 -18.04
N TRP A 574 9.51 5.89 -17.39
CA TRP A 574 8.88 7.11 -17.86
C TRP A 574 9.90 8.21 -18.17
N TYR A 575 11.07 8.16 -17.55
CA TYR A 575 12.22 9.03 -17.66
C TYR A 575 11.88 10.53 -17.63
N ASP A 576 11.49 10.99 -16.46
CA ASP A 576 10.96 12.33 -16.23
C ASP A 576 11.59 12.96 -14.96
N PRO A 577 11.86 14.28 -14.92
CA PRO A 577 12.39 14.95 -13.72
C PRO A 577 11.40 14.96 -12.56
N GLY A 578 10.11 14.89 -12.85
CA GLY A 578 9.01 14.89 -11.88
C GLY A 578 8.52 13.47 -11.53
N VAL A 579 7.60 13.40 -10.57
CA VAL A 579 6.94 12.15 -10.19
C VAL A 579 5.47 12.21 -10.55
N GLY A 580 5.01 11.24 -11.32
CA GLY A 580 3.62 11.08 -11.70
C GLY A 580 3.02 12.29 -12.43
N GLY A 581 1.71 12.28 -12.59
CA GLY A 581 1.00 13.27 -13.37
C GLY A 581 1.08 14.71 -12.90
N HIS A 582 1.36 14.93 -11.61
CA HIS A 582 1.47 16.27 -11.06
C HIS A 582 2.78 16.97 -11.46
N GLY A 583 3.84 16.20 -11.63
CA GLY A 583 5.18 16.72 -11.86
C GLY A 583 5.76 16.45 -13.23
N MET A 584 4.99 15.94 -14.20
CA MET A 584 5.45 15.61 -15.54
C MET A 584 6.17 16.80 -16.20
N GLY A 585 7.47 16.65 -16.45
CA GLY A 585 8.35 17.70 -16.98
C GLY A 585 8.81 17.46 -18.40
N ASP A 586 8.79 16.24 -18.89
CA ASP A 586 9.21 15.80 -20.23
C ASP A 586 8.12 14.98 -20.92
N VAL A 587 8.08 14.99 -22.24
CA VAL A 587 7.14 14.24 -23.08
C VAL A 587 7.82 13.60 -24.29
N GLU A 588 9.13 13.67 -24.36
CA GLU A 588 9.92 13.23 -25.52
C GLU A 588 10.82 12.03 -25.17
N LYS A 589 11.03 11.77 -23.88
CA LYS A 589 11.91 10.71 -23.39
C LYS A 589 11.12 9.54 -22.82
N GLY A 590 11.73 8.37 -22.89
CA GLY A 590 11.21 7.15 -22.34
C GLY A 590 12.17 6.02 -22.63
N ARG A 591 12.28 5.06 -21.71
CA ARG A 591 13.24 3.96 -21.83
C ARG A 591 12.63 2.65 -21.37
N ILE A 592 13.22 1.57 -21.83
CA ILE A 592 12.96 0.23 -21.33
C ILE A 592 14.33 -0.40 -21.03
N TYR A 593 14.50 -0.82 -19.79
CA TYR A 593 15.70 -1.54 -19.34
C TYR A 593 15.41 -3.02 -19.23
N ARG A 594 16.38 -3.85 -19.65
CA ARG A 594 16.41 -5.29 -19.34
C ARG A 594 17.29 -5.52 -18.13
N ILE A 595 16.79 -6.28 -17.14
CA ILE A 595 17.57 -6.71 -15.98
C ILE A 595 17.68 -8.24 -16.03
N ALA A 596 18.91 -8.72 -16.06
CA ALA A 596 19.24 -10.15 -16.20
C ALA A 596 20.56 -10.46 -15.49
N PRO A 597 20.94 -11.75 -15.30
CA PRO A 597 22.28 -12.10 -14.80
C PRO A 597 23.36 -11.56 -15.75
N GLN A 598 24.51 -11.16 -15.17
CA GLN A 598 25.62 -10.59 -15.91
C GLN A 598 26.04 -11.47 -17.11
N GLY A 599 26.16 -10.85 -18.28
CA GLY A 599 26.52 -11.52 -19.52
C GLY A 599 25.48 -12.49 -20.07
N SER A 600 24.24 -12.40 -19.58
CA SER A 600 23.13 -13.24 -20.05
C SER A 600 22.61 -12.72 -21.37
N ALA A 601 22.82 -13.47 -22.45
CA ALA A 601 22.28 -13.10 -23.76
C ALA A 601 20.75 -13.09 -23.77
N TRP A 602 20.17 -12.16 -24.50
CA TRP A 602 18.73 -12.17 -24.81
C TRP A 602 18.38 -13.40 -25.65
N SER A 603 17.33 -14.11 -25.29
CA SER A 603 16.85 -15.22 -26.09
C SER A 603 15.36 -15.47 -25.89
N VAL A 604 14.61 -15.47 -26.96
CA VAL A 604 13.17 -15.73 -26.93
C VAL A 604 12.89 -17.20 -27.23
N PRO A 605 12.38 -17.98 -26.24
CA PRO A 605 11.99 -19.37 -26.47
C PRO A 605 10.86 -19.47 -27.52
N LYS A 606 11.01 -20.33 -28.51
CA LYS A 606 9.99 -20.53 -29.53
C LYS A 606 8.97 -21.59 -29.08
N HIS A 607 7.71 -21.20 -29.07
CA HIS A 607 6.59 -22.08 -28.75
C HIS A 607 5.78 -22.39 -30.00
N ASP A 608 5.37 -23.64 -30.16
CA ASP A 608 4.49 -24.06 -31.25
C ASP A 608 3.03 -24.07 -30.81
N PHE A 609 2.40 -22.91 -30.88
CA PHE A 609 0.97 -22.76 -30.56
C PHE A 609 0.04 -23.42 -31.59
N SER A 610 0.53 -23.95 -32.71
CA SER A 610 -0.29 -24.68 -33.64
C SER A 610 -0.72 -26.04 -33.09
N THR A 611 0.01 -26.58 -32.09
CA THR A 611 -0.22 -27.91 -31.49
C THR A 611 -0.59 -27.84 -30.01
N VAL A 612 -1.38 -28.80 -29.56
CA VAL A 612 -1.70 -29.00 -28.13
C VAL A 612 -0.42 -29.23 -27.29
N THR A 613 0.54 -29.99 -27.83
CA THR A 613 1.80 -30.28 -27.13
C THR A 613 2.65 -29.02 -26.93
N GLY A 614 2.76 -28.20 -27.96
CA GLY A 614 3.49 -26.95 -27.89
C GLY A 614 2.83 -25.94 -26.93
N ALA A 615 1.51 -25.85 -26.94
CA ALA A 615 0.76 -25.02 -26.00
C ALA A 615 0.96 -25.49 -24.53
N ILE A 616 0.97 -26.80 -24.27
CA ILE A 616 1.28 -27.35 -22.94
C ILE A 616 2.71 -26.99 -22.52
N ALA A 617 3.67 -27.08 -23.43
CA ALA A 617 5.06 -26.66 -23.13
C ALA A 617 5.15 -25.16 -22.78
N ALA A 618 4.36 -24.32 -23.44
CA ALA A 618 4.31 -22.89 -23.19
C ALA A 618 3.75 -22.53 -21.79
N LEU A 619 2.98 -23.40 -21.13
CA LEU A 619 2.55 -23.21 -19.75
C LEU A 619 3.71 -23.19 -18.73
N ALA A 620 4.89 -23.68 -19.12
CA ALA A 620 6.09 -23.57 -18.29
C ALA A 620 6.75 -22.17 -18.36
N SER A 621 6.39 -21.35 -19.35
CA SER A 621 6.98 -20.01 -19.53
C SER A 621 6.82 -19.13 -18.27
N PRO A 622 7.84 -18.32 -17.92
CA PRO A 622 7.70 -17.30 -16.89
C PRO A 622 6.79 -16.14 -17.33
N ASN A 623 6.65 -15.91 -18.62
CA ASN A 623 5.90 -14.80 -19.22
C ASN A 623 4.39 -15.05 -19.21
N LEU A 624 3.62 -14.05 -18.80
CA LEU A 624 2.15 -14.15 -18.66
C LEU A 624 1.43 -14.26 -20.00
N SER A 625 1.78 -13.42 -20.97
CA SER A 625 1.18 -13.43 -22.31
C SER A 625 1.37 -14.79 -23.01
N THR A 626 2.55 -15.38 -22.87
CA THR A 626 2.83 -16.75 -23.38
C THR A 626 1.90 -17.79 -22.76
N ARG A 627 1.68 -17.73 -21.45
CA ARG A 627 0.76 -18.65 -20.74
C ARG A 627 -0.70 -18.43 -21.12
N ALA A 628 -1.11 -17.16 -21.24
CA ALA A 628 -2.46 -16.80 -21.67
C ALA A 628 -2.77 -17.31 -23.07
N THR A 629 -1.83 -17.11 -24.00
CA THR A 629 -1.91 -17.64 -25.38
C THR A 629 -2.02 -19.17 -25.39
N ALA A 630 -1.26 -19.83 -24.52
CA ALA A 630 -1.36 -21.29 -24.37
C ALA A 630 -2.74 -21.74 -23.87
N LEU A 631 -3.32 -21.07 -22.88
CA LEU A 631 -4.65 -21.37 -22.35
C LEU A 631 -5.73 -21.21 -23.43
N GLU A 632 -5.70 -20.11 -24.20
CA GLU A 632 -6.64 -19.91 -25.31
C GLU A 632 -6.51 -21.01 -26.38
N ARG A 633 -5.26 -21.41 -26.68
CA ARG A 633 -5.02 -22.48 -27.66
C ARG A 633 -5.56 -23.82 -27.17
N LEU A 634 -5.35 -24.16 -25.90
CA LEU A 634 -5.82 -25.44 -25.33
C LEU A 634 -7.35 -25.51 -25.26
N ALA A 635 -8.02 -24.37 -25.06
CA ALA A 635 -9.47 -24.29 -25.04
C ALA A 635 -10.12 -24.62 -26.42
N LYS A 636 -9.39 -24.47 -27.53
CA LYS A 636 -9.88 -24.76 -28.88
C LYS A 636 -10.00 -26.26 -29.17
N GLU A 637 -9.24 -27.13 -28.48
CA GLU A 637 -9.24 -28.56 -28.64
C GLU A 637 -9.37 -29.31 -27.30
N PRO A 638 -10.49 -29.15 -26.55
CA PRO A 638 -10.60 -29.52 -25.14
C PRO A 638 -10.37 -31.00 -24.84
N GLU A 639 -10.79 -31.91 -25.72
CA GLU A 639 -10.61 -33.34 -25.47
C GLU A 639 -9.16 -33.81 -25.71
N ALA A 640 -8.50 -33.31 -26.75
CA ALA A 640 -7.08 -33.55 -26.98
C ALA A 640 -6.21 -32.93 -25.87
N ALA A 641 -6.52 -31.69 -25.52
CA ALA A 641 -5.86 -30.95 -24.44
C ALA A 641 -6.01 -31.69 -23.11
N ALA A 642 -7.21 -32.16 -22.75
CA ALA A 642 -7.44 -32.86 -21.48
C ALA A 642 -6.57 -34.10 -21.31
N THR A 643 -6.47 -34.91 -22.37
CA THR A 643 -5.64 -36.13 -22.35
C THR A 643 -4.17 -35.80 -22.15
N ALA A 644 -3.67 -34.82 -22.89
CA ALA A 644 -2.28 -34.43 -22.85
C ALA A 644 -1.91 -33.68 -21.53
N LEU A 645 -2.79 -32.78 -21.03
CA LEU A 645 -2.64 -32.11 -19.76
C LEU A 645 -2.63 -33.06 -18.56
N ALA A 646 -3.53 -34.07 -18.56
CA ALA A 646 -3.54 -35.11 -17.53
C ALA A 646 -2.23 -35.91 -17.47
N ALA A 647 -1.65 -36.20 -18.62
CA ALA A 647 -0.34 -36.85 -18.71
C ALA A 647 0.80 -35.92 -18.22
N ALA A 648 0.78 -34.65 -18.64
CA ALA A 648 1.77 -33.65 -18.21
C ALA A 648 1.69 -33.37 -16.70
N LEU A 649 0.49 -33.25 -16.13
CA LEU A 649 0.27 -33.09 -14.70
C LEU A 649 0.80 -34.29 -13.89
N GLY A 650 0.99 -35.43 -14.50
CA GLY A 650 1.71 -36.58 -13.90
C GLY A 650 3.20 -36.38 -13.71
N ARG A 651 3.82 -35.41 -14.40
CA ARG A 651 5.28 -35.17 -14.42
C ARG A 651 5.56 -33.66 -14.56
N PRO A 652 5.08 -32.82 -13.62
CA PRO A 652 5.36 -31.39 -13.67
C PRO A 652 6.83 -31.10 -13.40
N ALA A 653 7.32 -29.98 -13.89
CA ALA A 653 8.69 -29.54 -13.62
C ALA A 653 8.89 -29.13 -12.15
N ASP A 654 7.90 -28.43 -11.61
CA ASP A 654 7.86 -27.97 -10.21
C ASP A 654 6.40 -27.75 -9.75
N SER A 655 6.23 -27.22 -8.52
CA SER A 655 4.93 -26.96 -7.90
C SER A 655 4.11 -25.91 -8.68
N ARG A 656 4.72 -24.84 -9.18
CA ARG A 656 4.04 -23.79 -9.97
C ARG A 656 3.57 -24.33 -11.31
N HIS A 657 4.44 -25.07 -11.99
CA HIS A 657 4.06 -25.72 -13.25
C HIS A 657 2.92 -26.73 -13.05
N ALA A 658 2.92 -27.50 -11.95
CA ALA A 658 1.82 -28.40 -11.60
C ALA A 658 0.51 -27.61 -11.41
N ALA A 659 0.53 -26.46 -10.74
CA ALA A 659 -0.64 -25.61 -10.56
C ALA A 659 -1.16 -25.09 -11.90
N ARG A 660 -0.30 -24.58 -12.80
CA ARG A 660 -0.68 -24.11 -14.15
C ARG A 660 -1.33 -25.21 -14.98
N LEU A 661 -0.75 -26.42 -14.96
CA LEU A 661 -1.34 -27.60 -15.62
C LEU A 661 -2.70 -27.98 -15.03
N ALA A 662 -2.84 -27.86 -13.71
CA ALA A 662 -4.09 -28.15 -13.01
C ALA A 662 -5.20 -27.15 -13.34
N TRP A 663 -4.86 -25.85 -13.39
CA TRP A 663 -5.77 -24.80 -13.83
C TRP A 663 -6.21 -25.04 -15.29
N ALA A 664 -5.25 -25.25 -16.19
CA ALA A 664 -5.55 -25.51 -17.59
C ALA A 664 -6.45 -26.75 -17.77
N LEU A 665 -6.18 -27.84 -17.06
CA LEU A 665 -6.99 -29.06 -17.11
C LEU A 665 -8.36 -28.85 -16.45
N GLY A 666 -8.40 -28.19 -15.26
CA GLY A 666 -9.64 -27.98 -14.52
C GLY A 666 -10.58 -26.96 -15.18
N GLY A 667 -10.05 -26.02 -15.95
CA GLY A 667 -10.81 -25.06 -16.77
C GLY A 667 -11.48 -25.69 -18.01
N LEU A 668 -11.06 -26.89 -18.43
CA LEU A 668 -11.68 -27.56 -19.57
C LEU A 668 -13.04 -28.15 -19.22
N PRO A 669 -14.02 -28.16 -20.15
CA PRO A 669 -15.36 -28.69 -19.92
C PRO A 669 -15.35 -30.10 -19.35
N GLY A 670 -16.00 -30.31 -18.20
CA GLY A 670 -16.17 -31.62 -17.56
C GLY A 670 -14.92 -32.28 -16.97
N LYS A 671 -13.78 -31.56 -16.88
CA LYS A 671 -12.51 -32.10 -16.36
C LYS A 671 -12.19 -31.65 -14.93
N ALA A 672 -12.90 -30.64 -14.38
CA ALA A 672 -12.65 -30.09 -13.05
C ALA A 672 -12.74 -31.12 -11.92
N ALA A 673 -13.77 -32.00 -11.93
CA ALA A 673 -14.03 -32.92 -10.82
C ALA A 673 -12.87 -33.88 -10.51
N ALA A 674 -12.25 -34.46 -11.55
CA ALA A 674 -11.09 -35.35 -11.38
C ALA A 674 -9.86 -34.59 -10.89
N THR A 675 -9.64 -33.39 -11.41
CA THR A 675 -8.54 -32.50 -11.02
C THR A 675 -8.68 -32.07 -9.56
N VAL A 676 -9.85 -31.57 -9.16
CA VAL A 676 -10.17 -31.19 -7.78
C VAL A 676 -9.94 -32.37 -6.83
N LYS A 677 -10.52 -33.53 -7.11
CA LYS A 677 -10.34 -34.73 -6.27
C LYS A 677 -8.87 -35.09 -6.07
N ARG A 678 -8.07 -35.01 -7.13
CA ARG A 678 -6.63 -35.31 -7.06
C ARG A 678 -5.90 -34.30 -6.16
N LEU A 679 -6.20 -33.00 -6.28
CA LEU A 679 -5.45 -31.94 -5.61
C LEU A 679 -5.89 -31.70 -4.16
N LEU A 680 -7.11 -32.06 -3.77
CA LEU A 680 -7.59 -31.95 -2.39
C LEU A 680 -6.77 -32.77 -1.39
N ASP A 681 -6.07 -33.80 -1.84
CA ASP A 681 -5.18 -34.65 -1.03
C ASP A 681 -3.69 -34.40 -1.33
N ALA A 682 -3.37 -33.33 -2.07
CA ALA A 682 -1.99 -33.02 -2.42
C ALA A 682 -1.15 -32.68 -1.17
N PRO A 683 0.12 -33.10 -1.11
CA PRO A 683 0.99 -32.75 0.02
C PRO A 683 1.29 -31.24 0.09
N ASP A 684 1.33 -30.57 -1.06
CA ASP A 684 1.54 -29.12 -1.17
C ASP A 684 0.25 -28.36 -0.80
N ALA A 685 0.33 -27.46 0.19
CA ALA A 685 -0.78 -26.62 0.63
C ALA A 685 -1.34 -25.76 -0.51
N ASN A 686 -0.47 -25.20 -1.36
CA ASN A 686 -0.91 -24.37 -2.49
C ASN A 686 -1.74 -25.17 -3.50
N HIS A 687 -1.43 -26.45 -3.70
CA HIS A 687 -2.24 -27.31 -4.56
C HIS A 687 -3.61 -27.60 -3.96
N ARG A 688 -3.73 -27.72 -2.62
CA ARG A 688 -5.04 -27.87 -1.96
C ARG A 688 -5.86 -26.58 -2.06
N ILE A 689 -5.20 -25.40 -2.02
CA ILE A 689 -5.81 -24.10 -2.29
C ILE A 689 -6.32 -24.04 -3.74
N VAL A 690 -5.49 -24.42 -4.71
CA VAL A 690 -5.90 -24.52 -6.13
C VAL A 690 -7.10 -25.44 -6.29
N ALA A 691 -7.13 -26.59 -5.59
CA ALA A 691 -8.27 -27.50 -5.63
C ALA A 691 -9.57 -26.84 -5.17
N LEU A 692 -9.53 -26.08 -4.06
CA LEU A 692 -10.69 -25.38 -3.53
C LEU A 692 -11.17 -24.28 -4.49
N ARG A 693 -10.24 -23.50 -5.06
CA ARG A 693 -10.53 -22.47 -6.06
C ARG A 693 -11.16 -23.06 -7.31
N LEU A 694 -10.63 -24.16 -7.82
CA LEU A 694 -11.21 -24.91 -8.96
C LEU A 694 -12.59 -25.47 -8.63
N ALA A 695 -12.79 -26.01 -7.41
CA ALA A 695 -14.08 -26.49 -6.97
C ALA A 695 -15.15 -25.39 -6.96
N ARG A 696 -14.79 -24.18 -6.51
CA ARG A 696 -15.66 -23.00 -6.53
C ARG A 696 -15.96 -22.52 -7.96
N MET A 697 -14.91 -22.45 -8.80
CA MET A 697 -15.01 -21.96 -10.17
C MET A 697 -15.91 -22.85 -11.02
N ALA A 698 -15.77 -24.18 -10.89
CA ALA A 698 -16.47 -25.15 -11.70
C ALA A 698 -17.72 -25.73 -11.02
N ASP A 699 -18.09 -25.25 -9.85
CA ASP A 699 -19.21 -25.73 -9.01
C ASP A 699 -19.15 -27.24 -8.72
N ILE A 700 -17.96 -27.75 -8.37
CA ILE A 700 -17.72 -29.16 -8.06
C ILE A 700 -17.73 -29.37 -6.55
N ASP A 701 -18.90 -29.55 -5.95
CA ASP A 701 -19.10 -29.74 -4.50
C ASP A 701 -18.20 -28.84 -3.64
N PRO A 702 -18.27 -27.53 -3.85
CA PRO A 702 -17.36 -26.60 -3.15
C PRO A 702 -17.52 -26.68 -1.62
N LEU A 703 -18.73 -26.91 -1.12
CA LEU A 703 -18.98 -27.05 0.31
C LEU A 703 -18.37 -28.32 0.89
N GLY A 704 -18.40 -29.43 0.15
CA GLY A 704 -17.72 -30.67 0.55
C GLY A 704 -16.19 -30.50 0.58
N ALA A 705 -15.63 -29.73 -0.36
CA ALA A 705 -14.21 -29.37 -0.34
C ALA A 705 -13.88 -28.50 0.89
N MET A 706 -14.71 -27.51 1.21
CA MET A 706 -14.56 -26.68 2.43
C MET A 706 -14.64 -27.50 3.70
N GLU A 707 -15.62 -28.43 3.83
CA GLU A 707 -15.74 -29.31 4.99
C GLU A 707 -14.50 -30.17 5.22
N LYS A 708 -13.90 -30.66 4.13
CA LYS A 708 -12.66 -31.46 4.19
C LYS A 708 -11.48 -30.60 4.63
N LEU A 709 -11.31 -29.42 4.06
CA LEU A 709 -10.16 -28.55 4.29
C LEU A 709 -10.28 -27.66 5.53
N ALA A 710 -11.44 -27.58 6.18
CA ALA A 710 -11.63 -26.80 7.41
C ALA A 710 -10.74 -27.25 8.57
N VAL A 711 -10.21 -28.45 8.53
CA VAL A 711 -9.31 -29.04 9.54
C VAL A 711 -7.91 -29.26 8.98
N ASP A 712 -7.56 -28.59 7.88
CA ASP A 712 -6.24 -28.68 7.29
C ASP A 712 -5.16 -28.21 8.27
N PRO A 713 -4.01 -28.88 8.35
CA PRO A 713 -2.92 -28.45 9.21
C PRO A 713 -2.34 -27.07 8.84
N ASP A 714 -2.42 -26.68 7.56
CA ASP A 714 -1.91 -25.43 7.06
C ASP A 714 -2.91 -24.28 7.27
N ALA A 715 -2.44 -23.20 7.90
CA ALA A 715 -3.28 -22.04 8.23
C ALA A 715 -3.74 -21.28 6.95
N ALA A 716 -2.92 -21.23 5.90
CA ALA A 716 -3.29 -20.59 4.65
C ALA A 716 -4.42 -21.36 3.92
N VAL A 717 -4.43 -22.70 4.04
CA VAL A 717 -5.53 -23.52 3.51
C VAL A 717 -6.83 -23.24 4.29
N ARG A 718 -6.77 -23.18 5.62
CA ARG A 718 -7.94 -22.83 6.45
C ARG A 718 -8.45 -21.42 6.16
N ARG A 719 -7.56 -20.43 5.99
CA ARG A 719 -7.93 -19.08 5.54
C ARG A 719 -8.65 -19.13 4.20
N GLU A 720 -8.14 -19.89 3.23
CA GLU A 720 -8.80 -20.05 1.92
C GLU A 720 -10.20 -20.63 2.06
N VAL A 721 -10.41 -21.60 2.97
CA VAL A 721 -11.74 -22.11 3.29
C VAL A 721 -12.65 -21.03 3.87
N ALA A 722 -12.13 -20.19 4.79
CA ALA A 722 -12.88 -19.06 5.33
C ALA A 722 -13.32 -18.11 4.23
N VAL A 723 -12.39 -17.68 3.35
CA VAL A 723 -12.68 -16.83 2.19
C VAL A 723 -13.72 -17.48 1.27
N ALA A 724 -13.61 -18.78 1.04
CA ALA A 724 -14.53 -19.52 0.19
C ALA A 724 -15.96 -19.61 0.76
N LEU A 725 -16.13 -19.48 2.08
CA LEU A 725 -17.45 -19.44 2.73
C LEU A 725 -18.21 -18.12 2.50
N ARG A 726 -17.57 -17.08 1.95
CA ARG A 726 -18.25 -15.83 1.60
C ARG A 726 -19.43 -16.10 0.69
N GLY A 727 -20.60 -15.63 1.06
CA GLY A 727 -21.85 -15.84 0.32
C GLY A 727 -22.52 -17.20 0.53
N VAL A 728 -21.89 -18.14 1.24
CA VAL A 728 -22.44 -19.50 1.45
C VAL A 728 -23.20 -19.56 2.76
N ALA A 729 -24.52 -19.64 2.71
CA ALA A 729 -25.41 -19.72 3.87
C ALA A 729 -25.76 -21.18 4.23
N GLY A 730 -26.22 -21.39 5.46
CA GLY A 730 -26.82 -22.65 5.92
C GLY A 730 -26.00 -23.40 6.96
N VAL A 731 -26.66 -24.33 7.65
CA VAL A 731 -26.13 -25.01 8.84
C VAL A 731 -24.80 -25.75 8.58
N ARG A 732 -24.61 -26.35 7.39
CA ARG A 732 -23.33 -27.00 7.05
C ARG A 732 -22.20 -25.97 6.96
N ALA A 733 -22.44 -24.84 6.31
CA ALA A 733 -21.46 -23.74 6.18
C ALA A 733 -21.16 -23.11 7.56
N ASP A 734 -22.19 -22.96 8.44
CA ASP A 734 -21.99 -22.47 9.80
C ASP A 734 -21.13 -23.42 10.64
N ALA A 735 -21.33 -24.75 10.46
CA ALA A 735 -20.50 -25.76 11.12
C ALA A 735 -19.04 -25.75 10.61
N VAL A 736 -18.80 -25.49 9.32
CA VAL A 736 -17.44 -25.30 8.77
C VAL A 736 -16.80 -24.09 9.41
N TRP A 737 -17.49 -22.94 9.41
CA TRP A 737 -17.00 -21.71 10.00
C TRP A 737 -16.66 -21.89 11.50
N ALA A 738 -17.51 -22.55 12.26
CA ALA A 738 -17.29 -22.83 13.67
C ALA A 738 -15.99 -23.60 13.92
N LYS A 739 -15.65 -24.58 13.07
CA LYS A 739 -14.37 -25.30 13.15
C LYS A 739 -13.18 -24.41 12.86
N LEU A 740 -13.30 -23.50 11.88
CA LEU A 740 -12.24 -22.53 11.57
C LEU A 740 -12.03 -21.56 12.73
N ALA A 741 -13.10 -21.02 13.31
CA ALA A 741 -13.03 -20.13 14.47
C ALA A 741 -12.44 -20.82 15.71
N GLU A 742 -12.72 -22.12 15.91
CA GLU A 742 -12.12 -22.93 16.99
C GLU A 742 -10.62 -23.20 16.76
N ALA A 743 -10.19 -23.24 15.50
CA ALA A 743 -8.79 -23.43 15.12
C ALA A 743 -7.98 -22.11 15.05
N HIS A 744 -8.63 -20.96 15.30
CA HIS A 744 -7.98 -19.65 15.28
C HIS A 744 -6.86 -19.55 16.32
N VAL A 745 -5.75 -18.94 15.93
CA VAL A 745 -4.58 -18.71 16.80
C VAL A 745 -4.50 -17.21 17.12
N ALA A 746 -4.45 -16.90 18.42
CA ALA A 746 -4.37 -15.51 18.87
C ALA A 746 -3.19 -14.77 18.24
N GLY A 747 -3.45 -13.55 17.74
CA GLY A 747 -2.49 -12.70 17.06
C GLY A 747 -2.44 -12.89 15.54
N ASP A 748 -3.07 -13.93 15.00
CA ASP A 748 -3.17 -14.09 13.54
C ASP A 748 -4.28 -13.22 12.95
N ARG A 749 -3.92 -11.99 12.65
CA ARG A 749 -4.86 -11.01 12.12
C ARG A 749 -5.41 -11.38 10.73
N TRP A 750 -4.64 -12.11 9.92
CA TRP A 750 -5.09 -12.58 8.62
C TRP A 750 -6.25 -13.57 8.76
N ASP A 751 -6.12 -14.51 9.69
CA ASP A 751 -7.17 -15.50 9.98
C ASP A 751 -8.41 -14.83 10.57
N THR A 752 -8.24 -13.88 11.50
CA THR A 752 -9.33 -13.09 12.08
C THR A 752 -10.17 -12.39 11.01
N GLU A 753 -9.53 -11.75 10.04
CA GLU A 753 -10.24 -11.06 8.96
C GLU A 753 -10.86 -12.03 7.95
N ALA A 754 -10.23 -13.17 7.66
CA ALA A 754 -10.81 -14.21 6.83
C ALA A 754 -12.11 -14.76 7.44
N LEU A 755 -12.13 -15.00 8.77
CA LEU A 755 -13.35 -15.37 9.49
C LEU A 755 -14.45 -14.31 9.35
N GLY A 756 -14.07 -13.03 9.35
CA GLY A 756 -15.01 -11.94 9.11
C GLY A 756 -15.55 -11.90 7.68
N ILE A 757 -14.72 -12.12 6.68
CA ILE A 757 -15.10 -12.22 5.27
C ILE A 757 -16.07 -13.39 5.08
N ALA A 758 -15.84 -14.53 5.71
CA ALA A 758 -16.69 -15.71 5.68
C ALA A 758 -18.13 -15.46 6.16
N ALA A 759 -18.37 -14.39 6.91
CA ALA A 759 -19.69 -14.03 7.41
C ALA A 759 -20.41 -12.98 6.55
N GLN A 760 -19.83 -12.57 5.41
CA GLN A 760 -20.51 -11.73 4.42
C GLN A 760 -21.47 -12.59 3.59
N GLY A 761 -22.73 -12.15 3.50
CA GLY A 761 -23.77 -12.83 2.71
C GLY A 761 -24.03 -12.14 1.36
N PRO A 762 -24.82 -12.77 0.47
CA PRO A 762 -25.23 -12.19 -0.79
C PRO A 762 -26.01 -10.88 -0.59
N GLY A 763 -25.87 -9.92 -1.52
CA GLY A 763 -26.58 -8.66 -1.48
C GLY A 763 -26.28 -7.85 -0.21
N ASN A 764 -25.04 -7.87 0.27
CA ASN A 764 -24.61 -7.16 1.49
C ASN A 764 -25.35 -7.60 2.77
N THR A 765 -25.84 -8.83 2.83
CA THR A 765 -26.44 -9.41 4.02
C THR A 765 -25.39 -9.95 4.98
N SER A 766 -25.78 -10.20 6.25
CA SER A 766 -24.89 -10.74 7.28
C SER A 766 -25.24 -12.21 7.58
N LEU A 767 -24.22 -13.06 7.66
CA LEU A 767 -24.31 -14.45 8.09
C LEU A 767 -23.80 -14.67 9.53
N TRP A 768 -23.46 -13.59 10.25
CA TRP A 768 -22.85 -13.66 11.58
C TRP A 768 -23.66 -14.43 12.61
N ASP A 769 -24.98 -14.29 12.62
CA ASP A 769 -25.81 -14.94 13.65
C ASP A 769 -25.72 -16.46 13.59
N GLY A 770 -25.78 -17.05 12.40
CA GLY A 770 -25.60 -18.48 12.20
C GLY A 770 -24.17 -18.95 12.55
N ARG A 771 -23.17 -18.18 12.10
CA ARG A 771 -21.74 -18.44 12.37
C ARG A 771 -21.46 -18.46 13.88
N LEU A 772 -21.84 -17.40 14.60
CA LEU A 772 -21.62 -17.27 16.04
C LEU A 772 -22.39 -18.32 16.82
N ALA A 773 -23.66 -18.58 16.50
CA ALA A 773 -24.45 -19.59 17.18
C ALA A 773 -23.81 -20.98 17.06
N ALA A 774 -23.33 -21.35 15.86
CA ALA A 774 -22.66 -22.62 15.65
C ALA A 774 -21.36 -22.75 16.45
N TRP A 775 -20.56 -21.68 16.48
CA TRP A 775 -19.30 -21.69 17.23
C TRP A 775 -19.51 -21.71 18.75
N LEU A 776 -20.40 -20.86 19.27
CA LEU A 776 -20.71 -20.81 20.71
C LEU A 776 -21.25 -22.15 21.21
N ALA A 777 -21.90 -22.93 20.35
CA ALA A 777 -22.38 -24.27 20.72
C ALA A 777 -21.26 -25.29 20.93
N ILE A 778 -20.07 -25.09 20.40
CA ILE A 778 -18.93 -26.02 20.52
C ILE A 778 -17.80 -25.50 21.39
N THR A 779 -17.56 -24.16 21.42
CA THR A 779 -16.41 -23.57 22.12
C THR A 779 -16.57 -23.50 23.66
N GLY A 780 -17.80 -23.57 24.18
CA GLY A 780 -18.03 -23.37 25.62
C GLY A 780 -17.56 -21.99 26.09
N ASP A 781 -16.65 -21.92 27.05
CA ASP A 781 -16.02 -20.67 27.52
C ASP A 781 -14.81 -20.25 26.66
N GLY A 782 -14.51 -20.96 25.57
CA GLY A 782 -13.38 -20.67 24.68
C GLY A 782 -13.42 -19.26 24.06
N TRP A 783 -14.60 -18.67 23.93
CA TRP A 783 -14.75 -17.30 23.45
C TRP A 783 -14.11 -16.21 24.36
N LYS A 784 -13.78 -16.58 25.64
CA LYS A 784 -13.05 -15.70 26.58
C LYS A 784 -11.53 -15.84 26.51
N THR A 785 -11.02 -16.85 25.83
CA THR A 785 -9.57 -16.99 25.59
C THR A 785 -9.04 -15.85 24.68
N PRO A 786 -7.76 -15.57 24.66
CA PRO A 786 -7.21 -14.55 23.75
C PRO A 786 -7.66 -14.75 22.30
N ALA A 787 -7.61 -15.97 21.75
CA ALA A 787 -8.10 -16.27 20.41
C ALA A 787 -9.62 -16.02 20.26
N GLY A 788 -10.40 -16.50 21.22
CA GLY A 788 -11.85 -16.31 21.19
C GLY A 788 -12.28 -14.85 21.28
N ARG A 789 -11.54 -14.03 22.05
CA ARG A 789 -11.79 -12.59 22.14
C ARG A 789 -11.55 -11.87 20.83
N GLU A 790 -10.57 -12.28 20.03
CA GLU A 790 -10.33 -11.74 18.68
C GLU A 790 -11.49 -12.08 17.72
N VAL A 791 -12.04 -13.31 17.81
CA VAL A 791 -13.24 -13.69 17.05
C VAL A 791 -14.44 -12.83 17.46
N VAL A 792 -14.65 -12.61 18.76
CA VAL A 792 -15.72 -11.74 19.28
C VAL A 792 -15.51 -10.30 18.83
N TRP A 793 -14.28 -9.77 18.96
CA TRP A 793 -13.93 -8.43 18.51
C TRP A 793 -14.25 -8.19 17.01
N ARG A 794 -14.02 -9.20 16.19
CA ARG A 794 -14.29 -9.12 14.73
C ARG A 794 -15.75 -9.31 14.38
N SER A 795 -16.55 -9.90 15.26
CA SER A 795 -17.93 -10.31 14.98
C SER A 795 -18.89 -9.11 14.82
N ARG A 796 -19.98 -9.31 14.07
CA ARG A 796 -21.00 -8.30 13.76
C ARG A 796 -22.41 -8.91 13.75
N GLY A 797 -22.71 -9.82 14.65
CA GLY A 797 -24.03 -10.44 14.78
C GLY A 797 -24.87 -9.82 15.89
N GLY A 798 -26.12 -10.22 15.99
CA GLY A 798 -27.05 -9.78 17.07
C GLY A 798 -26.56 -10.10 18.47
N LEU A 799 -25.73 -11.14 18.64
CA LEU A 799 -25.11 -11.51 19.92
C LEU A 799 -23.82 -10.71 20.22
N SER A 800 -23.17 -10.11 19.21
CA SER A 800 -21.87 -9.48 19.35
C SER A 800 -21.84 -8.35 20.38
N PRO A 801 -22.81 -7.40 20.44
CA PRO A 801 -22.79 -6.33 21.44
C PRO A 801 -22.74 -6.85 22.87
N LYS A 802 -23.51 -7.91 23.16
CA LYS A 802 -23.52 -8.51 24.48
C LYS A 802 -22.19 -9.19 24.79
N LEU A 803 -21.67 -10.01 23.89
CA LEU A 803 -20.38 -10.70 24.07
C LEU A 803 -19.24 -9.70 24.29
N ILE A 804 -19.20 -8.62 23.51
CA ILE A 804 -18.20 -7.55 23.67
C ILE A 804 -18.33 -6.91 25.06
N CYS A 805 -19.55 -6.55 25.49
CA CYS A 805 -19.79 -5.98 26.80
C CYS A 805 -19.43 -6.95 27.94
N ASP A 806 -19.71 -8.24 27.81
CA ASP A 806 -19.30 -9.25 28.76
C ASP A 806 -17.78 -9.36 28.90
N LEU A 807 -17.03 -9.24 27.77
CA LEU A 807 -15.57 -9.19 27.80
C LEU A 807 -15.05 -7.90 28.44
N LEU A 808 -15.69 -6.75 28.20
CA LEU A 808 -15.31 -5.49 28.86
C LEU A 808 -15.46 -5.54 30.38
N ALA A 809 -16.40 -6.32 30.87
CA ALA A 809 -16.59 -6.58 32.29
C ALA A 809 -15.60 -7.62 32.86
N ASP A 810 -14.94 -8.41 32.01
CA ASP A 810 -13.99 -9.44 32.46
C ASP A 810 -12.70 -8.76 32.99
N PRO A 811 -12.29 -9.09 34.25
CA PRO A 811 -11.06 -8.51 34.81
C PRO A 811 -9.77 -8.97 34.12
N GLN A 812 -9.80 -10.02 33.28
CA GLN A 812 -8.65 -10.48 32.51
C GLN A 812 -8.39 -9.63 31.25
N VAL A 813 -9.39 -8.84 30.84
CA VAL A 813 -9.26 -7.95 29.67
C VAL A 813 -8.60 -6.64 30.11
N GLY A 814 -7.41 -6.38 29.57
CA GLY A 814 -6.61 -5.18 29.85
C GLY A 814 -7.20 -3.91 29.22
N THR A 815 -6.71 -2.75 29.65
CA THR A 815 -7.22 -1.44 29.18
C THR A 815 -7.08 -1.24 27.68
N SER A 816 -5.93 -1.58 27.09
CA SER A 816 -5.70 -1.44 25.63
C SER A 816 -6.65 -2.33 24.83
N GLU A 817 -6.83 -3.59 25.23
CA GLU A 817 -7.77 -4.50 24.61
C GLU A 817 -9.22 -4.00 24.77
N SER A 818 -9.54 -3.39 25.92
CA SER A 818 -10.85 -2.79 26.15
C SER A 818 -11.15 -1.66 25.16
N LEU A 819 -10.18 -0.81 24.82
CA LEU A 819 -10.37 0.24 23.82
C LEU A 819 -10.65 -0.34 22.42
N ALA A 820 -9.95 -1.40 22.03
CA ALA A 820 -10.21 -2.11 20.77
C ALA A 820 -11.62 -2.74 20.75
N LEU A 821 -12.06 -3.37 21.85
CA LEU A 821 -13.41 -3.90 21.99
C LEU A 821 -14.48 -2.79 21.96
N ILE A 822 -14.22 -1.64 22.59
CA ILE A 822 -15.12 -0.48 22.53
C ILE A 822 -15.21 0.05 21.09
N ARG A 823 -14.09 0.12 20.36
CA ARG A 823 -14.11 0.52 18.94
C ARG A 823 -14.94 -0.47 18.12
N SER A 824 -14.88 -1.78 18.41
CA SER A 824 -15.68 -2.77 17.68
C SER A 824 -17.20 -2.61 17.88
N LEU A 825 -17.65 -1.95 18.97
CA LEU A 825 -19.06 -1.60 19.17
C LEU A 825 -19.58 -0.60 18.15
N ASP A 826 -18.72 0.23 17.53
CA ASP A 826 -19.11 1.17 16.49
C ASP A 826 -19.60 0.46 15.21
N PHE A 827 -19.17 -0.77 14.99
CA PHE A 827 -19.50 -1.61 13.84
C PHE A 827 -20.73 -2.51 14.08
N GLN A 828 -21.42 -2.37 15.22
CA GLN A 828 -22.61 -3.13 15.57
C GLN A 828 -23.89 -2.39 15.23
N ASP A 829 -25.02 -3.08 15.31
CA ASP A 829 -26.32 -2.39 15.30
C ASP A 829 -26.39 -1.38 16.45
N LYS A 830 -26.64 -0.11 16.13
CA LYS A 830 -26.56 0.99 17.09
C LYS A 830 -27.53 0.83 18.26
N ALA A 831 -28.73 0.30 18.02
CA ALA A 831 -29.74 0.15 19.06
C ALA A 831 -29.34 -1.00 20.01
N ALA A 832 -28.94 -2.13 19.48
CA ALA A 832 -28.46 -3.27 20.27
C ALA A 832 -27.19 -2.92 21.06
N ALA A 833 -26.22 -2.22 20.44
CA ALA A 833 -25.01 -1.75 21.10
C ALA A 833 -25.32 -0.78 22.24
N SER A 834 -26.20 0.22 22.02
CA SER A 834 -26.58 1.17 23.07
C SER A 834 -27.24 0.50 24.26
N VAL A 835 -28.08 -0.52 24.06
CA VAL A 835 -28.70 -1.29 25.13
C VAL A 835 -27.64 -2.06 25.93
N ALA A 836 -26.76 -2.79 25.26
CA ALA A 836 -25.71 -3.56 25.90
C ALA A 836 -24.73 -2.68 26.68
N ILE A 837 -24.32 -1.54 26.08
CA ILE A 837 -23.42 -0.58 26.74
C ILE A 837 -24.07 0.05 27.96
N ARG A 838 -25.35 0.38 27.90
CA ARG A 838 -26.10 0.94 29.02
C ARG A 838 -26.11 -0.02 30.21
N ASP A 839 -26.41 -1.28 29.95
CA ASP A 839 -26.39 -2.33 30.99
C ASP A 839 -24.98 -2.49 31.57
N LEU A 840 -23.95 -2.55 30.72
CA LEU A 840 -22.55 -2.61 31.14
C LEU A 840 -22.19 -1.42 32.03
N VAL A 841 -22.35 -0.18 31.54
CA VAL A 841 -21.97 1.05 32.26
C VAL A 841 -22.66 1.13 33.64
N THR A 842 -23.93 0.71 33.69
CA THR A 842 -24.68 0.70 34.97
C THR A 842 -24.13 -0.29 35.97
N ASN A 843 -23.63 -1.44 35.51
CA ASN A 843 -23.32 -2.60 36.39
C ASN A 843 -21.84 -2.93 36.46
N ILE A 844 -20.97 -2.36 35.61
CA ILE A 844 -19.54 -2.69 35.56
C ILE A 844 -18.87 -2.49 36.93
N ASP A 845 -18.13 -3.51 37.35
CA ASP A 845 -17.22 -3.50 38.50
C ASP A 845 -15.80 -3.74 37.98
N ALA A 846 -14.99 -2.70 37.92
CA ALA A 846 -13.63 -2.73 37.42
C ALA A 846 -12.77 -1.74 38.21
N PRO A 847 -11.42 -1.88 38.23
CA PRO A 847 -10.52 -0.95 38.88
C PRO A 847 -10.71 0.50 38.36
N ASP A 848 -10.60 1.46 39.25
CA ASP A 848 -10.82 2.87 38.95
C ASP A 848 -9.95 3.35 37.79
N GLU A 849 -8.69 2.90 37.69
CA GLU A 849 -7.77 3.23 36.58
C GLU A 849 -8.33 2.78 35.23
N LYS A 850 -8.90 1.58 35.16
CA LYS A 850 -9.55 1.10 33.92
C LYS A 850 -10.82 1.92 33.63
N LEU A 851 -11.64 2.14 34.66
CA LEU A 851 -12.89 2.91 34.52
C LEU A 851 -12.66 4.35 34.03
N GLN A 852 -11.61 5.04 34.52
CA GLN A 852 -11.25 6.38 34.05
C GLN A 852 -10.98 6.44 32.55
N VAL A 853 -10.45 5.38 31.95
CA VAL A 853 -10.17 5.31 30.52
C VAL A 853 -11.38 4.88 29.70
N ILE A 854 -12.11 3.85 30.12
CA ILE A 854 -13.15 3.25 29.28
C ILE A 854 -14.52 3.91 29.41
N LEU A 855 -14.87 4.49 30.58
CA LEU A 855 -16.19 5.10 30.78
C LEU A 855 -16.46 6.28 29.83
N PRO A 856 -15.55 7.22 29.61
CA PRO A 856 -15.76 8.30 28.64
C PRO A 856 -16.10 7.76 27.24
N GLU A 857 -15.41 6.73 26.80
CA GLU A 857 -15.61 6.10 25.50
C GLU A 857 -16.95 5.35 25.41
N LEU A 858 -17.32 4.62 26.47
CA LEU A 858 -18.58 3.88 26.50
C LEU A 858 -19.80 4.80 26.53
N VAL A 859 -19.78 5.85 27.37
CA VAL A 859 -20.95 6.74 27.50
C VAL A 859 -21.22 7.49 26.22
N MET A 860 -20.20 7.82 25.42
CA MET A 860 -20.38 8.47 24.13
C MET A 860 -21.15 7.60 23.11
N ARG A 861 -21.27 6.30 23.32
CA ARG A 861 -22.00 5.35 22.47
C ARG A 861 -23.41 5.03 22.99
N ILE A 862 -23.81 5.59 24.15
CA ILE A 862 -25.16 5.42 24.70
C ILE A 862 -26.10 6.40 23.97
N ASP A 863 -27.29 5.92 23.57
CA ASP A 863 -28.38 6.80 23.12
C ASP A 863 -29.05 7.46 24.35
N PRO A 864 -28.98 8.80 24.48
CA PRO A 864 -29.63 9.52 25.59
C PRO A 864 -31.16 9.34 25.68
N ALA A 865 -31.82 9.04 24.54
CA ALA A 865 -33.29 8.89 24.48
C ALA A 865 -33.79 7.71 25.34
N GLY A 866 -32.94 6.74 25.68
CA GLY A 866 -33.30 5.63 26.55
C GLY A 866 -33.37 5.96 28.06
N GLY A 867 -33.26 7.23 28.48
CA GLY A 867 -33.20 7.68 29.87
C GLY A 867 -31.76 7.65 30.42
N THR A 868 -31.48 8.50 31.39
CA THR A 868 -30.13 8.66 31.99
C THR A 868 -30.24 8.85 33.51
N GLU A 869 -31.10 8.09 34.18
CA GLU A 869 -31.41 8.26 35.61
C GLU A 869 -30.65 7.23 36.48
N GLY A 870 -30.63 7.47 37.77
CA GLY A 870 -30.08 6.56 38.79
C GLY A 870 -28.55 6.36 38.61
N LYS A 871 -28.10 5.12 38.82
CA LYS A 871 -26.66 4.76 38.76
C LYS A 871 -26.03 5.08 37.40
N LEU A 872 -26.77 5.03 36.31
CA LEU A 872 -26.28 5.44 35.00
C LEU A 872 -25.92 6.94 34.97
N ALA A 873 -26.76 7.81 35.58
CA ALA A 873 -26.45 9.25 35.65
C ALA A 873 -25.16 9.51 36.44
N GLU A 874 -24.94 8.78 37.55
CA GLU A 874 -23.71 8.87 38.34
C GLU A 874 -22.49 8.46 37.51
N ARG A 875 -22.59 7.41 36.72
CA ARG A 875 -21.52 6.92 35.84
C ARG A 875 -21.22 7.90 34.69
N ILE A 876 -22.25 8.51 34.10
CA ILE A 876 -22.07 9.57 33.09
C ILE A 876 -21.35 10.77 33.68
N ALA A 877 -21.71 11.20 34.90
CA ALA A 877 -21.02 12.29 35.59
C ALA A 877 -19.58 11.95 35.91
N ALA A 878 -19.30 10.70 36.32
CA ALA A 878 -17.95 10.19 36.55
C ALA A 878 -17.12 10.16 35.26
N ALA A 879 -17.72 9.76 34.13
CA ALA A 879 -17.08 9.78 32.82
C ALA A 879 -16.64 11.20 32.40
N ALA A 880 -17.53 12.19 32.58
CA ALA A 880 -17.17 13.59 32.34
C ALA A 880 -16.03 14.08 33.27
N ALA A 881 -16.05 13.68 34.52
CA ALA A 881 -15.02 14.05 35.49
C ALA A 881 -13.65 13.39 35.18
N ALA A 882 -13.61 12.29 34.44
CA ALA A 882 -12.38 11.58 34.09
C ALA A 882 -11.58 12.28 32.97
N VAL A 883 -12.20 13.15 32.17
CA VAL A 883 -11.60 13.79 30.97
C VAL A 883 -11.72 15.33 31.00
N PRO A 884 -11.39 16.02 32.12
CA PRO A 884 -11.56 17.46 32.23
C PRO A 884 -10.71 18.20 31.21
N GLY A 885 -11.26 19.28 30.64
CA GLY A 885 -10.51 20.12 29.69
C GLY A 885 -10.34 19.56 28.28
N THR A 886 -10.93 18.44 27.97
CA THR A 886 -10.83 17.79 26.66
C THR A 886 -12.10 17.96 25.84
N GLN A 887 -12.00 17.70 24.51
CA GLN A 887 -13.19 17.63 23.63
C GLN A 887 -14.20 16.58 24.14
N SER A 888 -13.72 15.43 24.65
CA SER A 888 -14.59 14.39 25.20
C SER A 888 -15.41 14.87 26.41
N PHE A 889 -14.85 15.74 27.23
CA PHE A 889 -15.61 16.38 28.31
C PHE A 889 -16.76 17.22 27.75
N VAL A 890 -16.48 18.08 26.79
CA VAL A 890 -17.49 18.94 26.14
C VAL A 890 -18.59 18.08 25.54
N ASP A 891 -18.22 17.06 24.75
CA ASP A 891 -19.15 16.16 24.06
C ASP A 891 -20.07 15.43 25.04
N ILE A 892 -19.53 14.91 26.17
CA ILE A 892 -20.34 14.23 27.19
C ILE A 892 -21.33 15.20 27.85
N VAL A 893 -20.85 16.39 28.26
CA VAL A 893 -21.69 17.39 28.94
C VAL A 893 -22.83 17.83 28.04
N GLN A 894 -22.55 18.12 26.77
CA GLN A 894 -23.57 18.53 25.79
C GLN A 894 -24.53 17.40 25.45
N ARG A 895 -24.03 16.21 25.13
CA ARG A 895 -24.81 15.03 24.73
C ARG A 895 -25.84 14.64 25.80
N PHE A 896 -25.42 14.63 27.06
CA PHE A 896 -26.28 14.25 28.19
C PHE A 896 -26.89 15.45 28.92
N ARG A 897 -26.65 16.68 28.42
CA ARG A 897 -27.18 17.92 29.00
C ARG A 897 -26.92 18.04 30.49
N LEU A 898 -25.68 17.82 30.92
CA LEU A 898 -25.28 17.85 32.32
C LEU A 898 -25.24 19.30 32.85
N GLN A 899 -26.41 19.82 33.27
CA GLN A 899 -26.53 21.21 33.73
C GLN A 899 -25.58 21.55 34.89
N SER A 900 -25.29 20.59 35.76
CA SER A 900 -24.33 20.77 36.86
C SER A 900 -22.90 21.04 36.42
N ARG A 901 -22.57 20.80 35.15
CA ARG A 901 -21.26 21.01 34.54
C ARG A 901 -21.24 22.18 33.51
N ALA A 902 -22.33 22.93 33.40
CA ALA A 902 -22.42 24.04 32.45
C ALA A 902 -21.41 25.16 32.76
N ALA A 903 -21.15 25.43 34.04
CA ALA A 903 -20.13 26.40 34.44
C ALA A 903 -18.71 25.98 33.99
N ASP A 904 -18.40 24.72 34.04
CA ASP A 904 -17.10 24.18 33.64
C ASP A 904 -16.84 24.34 32.13
N LEU A 905 -17.91 24.34 31.29
CA LEU A 905 -17.79 24.64 29.87
C LEU A 905 -17.41 26.10 29.62
N VAL A 906 -18.01 27.03 30.39
CA VAL A 906 -17.68 28.45 30.30
C VAL A 906 -16.24 28.71 30.74
N ASP A 907 -15.83 28.11 31.86
CA ASP A 907 -14.47 28.20 32.35
C ASP A 907 -13.44 27.61 31.36
N LEU A 908 -13.77 26.48 30.73
CA LEU A 908 -12.94 25.85 29.72
C LEU A 908 -12.81 26.74 28.46
N ALA A 909 -13.89 27.33 28.01
CA ALA A 909 -13.88 28.23 26.87
C ALA A 909 -13.02 29.48 27.10
N ALA A 910 -12.93 29.93 28.38
CA ALA A 910 -12.16 31.10 28.77
C ALA A 910 -10.74 30.81 29.24
N ALA A 911 -10.35 29.56 29.38
CA ALA A 911 -9.06 29.15 29.93
C ALA A 911 -7.91 29.36 28.94
N ASP A 912 -6.82 29.98 29.42
CA ASP A 912 -5.56 30.08 28.68
C ASP A 912 -5.00 28.68 28.40
N GLY A 913 -4.70 28.40 27.13
CA GLY A 913 -4.15 27.12 26.68
C GLY A 913 -5.18 26.11 26.19
N THR A 914 -6.48 26.42 26.25
CA THR A 914 -7.52 25.63 25.55
C THR A 914 -7.36 25.81 24.04
N THR A 915 -7.41 24.72 23.28
CA THR A 915 -7.34 24.83 21.82
C THR A 915 -8.60 25.51 21.29
N ASP A 916 -8.46 26.30 20.20
CA ASP A 916 -9.59 27.02 19.59
C ASP A 916 -10.78 26.08 19.28
N ALA A 917 -10.50 24.85 18.83
CA ALA A 917 -11.53 23.87 18.53
C ALA A 917 -12.35 23.49 19.77
N VAL A 918 -11.69 23.24 20.90
CA VAL A 918 -12.37 22.88 22.18
C VAL A 918 -13.09 24.08 22.76
N ALA A 919 -12.49 25.27 22.71
CA ALA A 919 -13.11 26.50 23.19
C ALA A 919 -14.40 26.82 22.43
N VAL A 920 -14.38 26.76 21.10
CA VAL A 920 -15.56 26.95 20.24
C VAL A 920 -16.63 25.89 20.53
N SER A 921 -16.24 24.65 20.67
CA SER A 921 -17.16 23.54 20.99
C SER A 921 -17.82 23.73 22.37
N ALA A 922 -17.07 24.24 23.35
CA ALA A 922 -17.60 24.50 24.70
C ALA A 922 -18.61 25.66 24.75
N ILE A 923 -18.51 26.61 23.83
CA ILE A 923 -19.47 27.74 23.71
C ILE A 923 -20.74 27.31 22.98
N ALA A 924 -20.64 26.41 21.98
CA ALA A 924 -21.76 25.94 21.19
C ALA A 924 -22.75 25.08 22.01
#